data_1a23763636d1e7b4b595bdd5c66615c4
#
_entry.id   1a23763636d1e7b4b595bdd5c66615c4
#
_cell.length_a   1.000
_cell.length_b   1.000
_cell.length_c   1.000
_cell.angle_alpha   90.00
_cell.angle_beta   90.00
_cell.angle_gamma   90.00
#
_symmetry.space_group_name_H-M   'P 1'
#
loop_
_entity.id
_entity.type
_entity.pdbx_description
1 polymer ?
#
loop_
_entity_poly.entity_id
_entity_poly.type
_entity_poly.pdbx_seq_one_letter_code
_entity_poly.pdbx_strand_id
1 'polypeptide(L)'
;MKKILTPILSLYTVLLFSQYDIKIFVELDTLSNVLEVNQEIEVIQSNNIKEDLIFLLDWNNSFISKQTPLAKSFSEEYNKIFHLAKNKERGFTNIKSIKNGNGDKLNFFRLESNQDVIAVKLDSTSSVVKVEYNIKIPSKKFTGYGYTKSNEYYLQYWHLAPSLKIDRWTFYSNKNLNDIPNSKYNITELEIKIPENYKISTELKQRKNELIKDGYNYSYWESKNLNDPKIYIEKEKTFKKLTGLKNIYSNYFKIIEKITEDQLKISNAKVVDFLKNELDLSLNHKILLSKTDFKENKMYDLNILNEILEVYPNEFIYELQLLKVLLSKVLDNSLIINPREDYWIKDGIQTYMLIEYVEKKYPNITLAGNLSKYPGLKTLYASKLKYNEKYFLSVSHMDRINNTQSLDTPKDSLLKFNEKIANKHKSGLIFYDILSKNKKDEFSVIIKNTLKSKNQNSVYYFKNELKRKFDYEKSYIDSILKLKTIDHLNYFSKMNKESNNLKSKPLKLKIGKDIEDPDFNHIYITPIVSYKNIYDGINIGAQIHNRSILKKEFNYKFKPLYSVNSKELSGSAIIYKTKNIRNKDLFMINYGLYGNISSYDQNSLAKIYTPFINFNFRESSNLRNNKLNSLNVRFLKISNNGNTDITPEYQIFNVKYMNLKSGVIDHKKWFLDYQISKNFSKISFSYEFRKLFKNNRELNIRLFTGYFISNKNSNNDYFDFSLDRPTDYLYDYNYYGRSENNGFFSQQIIMAEGGFKSKLINPRSNNFISTINLSTTLWKNLLFYVDLGVLNSKINNSFRTVFDSGIRFNIIADYFEIYFPIKSSNGLEIKSPNYNEKIRFLFTFEPDVLLGLFRRKWY
;
A
#
# COMPACT_ATOMS: atom_id res chain seq x y z
N MET A 1 -57.68 -1.10 -51.99
CA MET A 1 -56.38 -0.33 -52.17
C MET A 1 -55.84 0.05 -50.85
N LYS A 2 -54.91 -0.74 -50.31
CA LYS A 2 -54.17 -0.45 -49.09
C LYS A 2 -52.78 0.08 -49.52
N LYS A 3 -52.50 1.33 -49.21
CA LYS A 3 -51.21 1.92 -49.44
C LYS A 3 -50.26 1.40 -48.36
N ILE A 4 -49.24 0.69 -48.76
CA ILE A 4 -48.11 0.30 -47.97
C ILE A 4 -47.18 1.50 -47.90
N LEU A 5 -47.10 2.19 -46.77
CA LEU A 5 -46.06 3.15 -46.47
C LEU A 5 -44.89 2.38 -45.90
N THR A 6 -43.83 2.25 -46.65
CA THR A 6 -42.54 1.75 -46.19
C THR A 6 -41.82 2.91 -45.50
N PRO A 7 -41.47 2.86 -44.21
CA PRO A 7 -40.60 3.85 -43.65
C PRO A 7 -39.16 3.55 -44.14
N ILE A 8 -38.62 4.46 -44.92
CA ILE A 8 -37.18 4.51 -45.19
C ILE A 8 -36.50 4.82 -43.86
N LEU A 9 -36.00 3.76 -43.24
CA LEU A 9 -35.08 3.89 -42.13
C LEU A 9 -33.76 4.39 -42.70
N SER A 10 -33.56 5.71 -42.70
CA SER A 10 -32.22 6.30 -42.94
C SER A 10 -31.31 5.78 -41.83
N LEU A 11 -30.47 4.82 -42.17
CA LEU A 11 -29.29 4.48 -41.38
C LEU A 11 -28.37 5.71 -41.42
N TYR A 12 -28.54 6.58 -40.46
CA TYR A 12 -27.47 7.49 -40.07
C TYR A 12 -26.36 6.61 -39.47
N THR A 13 -25.42 6.16 -40.33
CA THR A 13 -24.11 5.78 -39.84
C THR A 13 -23.46 7.04 -39.32
N VAL A 14 -23.61 7.30 -38.06
CA VAL A 14 -22.82 8.29 -37.33
C VAL A 14 -21.38 7.77 -37.43
N LEU A 15 -20.64 8.27 -38.42
CA LEU A 15 -19.19 8.12 -38.47
C LEU A 15 -18.66 8.82 -37.23
N LEU A 16 -18.19 8.02 -36.29
CA LEU A 16 -17.74 8.42 -34.98
C LEU A 16 -16.32 8.95 -35.13
N PHE A 17 -16.22 10.26 -35.28
CA PHE A 17 -14.96 10.98 -35.27
C PHE A 17 -14.52 11.19 -33.81
N SER A 18 -13.22 11.09 -33.57
CA SER A 18 -12.61 11.61 -32.33
C SER A 18 -13.00 13.08 -32.17
N GLN A 19 -13.21 13.53 -30.94
CA GLN A 19 -13.57 14.93 -30.65
C GLN A 19 -12.42 15.92 -30.98
N TYR A 20 -11.19 15.40 -31.11
CA TYR A 20 -10.01 16.20 -31.29
C TYR A 20 -9.05 15.57 -32.29
N ASP A 21 -8.51 16.42 -33.18
CA ASP A 21 -7.34 16.11 -34.01
C ASP A 21 -6.15 16.89 -33.51
N ILE A 22 -5.02 16.20 -33.32
CA ILE A 22 -3.82 16.80 -32.75
C ILE A 22 -2.63 16.63 -33.72
N LYS A 23 -1.90 17.76 -33.95
CA LYS A 23 -0.58 17.75 -34.56
C LYS A 23 0.45 18.17 -33.53
N ILE A 24 1.56 17.48 -33.48
CA ILE A 24 2.64 17.76 -32.54
C ILE A 24 3.97 17.74 -33.24
N PHE A 25 4.73 18.80 -33.08
CA PHE A 25 6.15 18.82 -33.35
C PHE A 25 6.91 18.86 -32.01
N VAL A 26 7.88 17.97 -31.84
CA VAL A 26 8.65 17.88 -30.61
C VAL A 26 10.13 17.68 -30.87
N GLU A 27 10.96 18.47 -30.20
CA GLU A 27 12.41 18.36 -30.19
C GLU A 27 12.92 17.99 -28.82
N LEU A 28 13.83 17.01 -28.74
CA LEU A 28 14.43 16.56 -27.49
C LEU A 28 15.83 17.17 -27.31
N ASP A 29 15.96 18.00 -26.26
CA ASP A 29 17.26 18.38 -25.72
C ASP A 29 17.71 17.38 -24.66
N THR A 30 18.70 16.56 -24.99
CA THR A 30 19.25 15.53 -24.11
C THR A 30 20.18 16.08 -23.03
N LEU A 31 20.71 17.30 -23.18
CA LEU A 31 21.60 17.93 -22.19
C LEU A 31 20.80 18.45 -20.99
N SER A 32 19.66 19.09 -21.29
CA SER A 32 18.79 19.65 -20.24
C SER A 32 17.65 18.70 -19.83
N ASN A 33 17.41 17.60 -20.55
CA ASN A 33 16.25 16.72 -20.44
C ASN A 33 14.94 17.51 -20.61
N VAL A 34 14.84 18.27 -21.69
CA VAL A 34 13.69 19.10 -22.04
C VAL A 34 13.13 18.69 -23.38
N LEU A 35 11.81 18.67 -23.49
CA LEU A 35 11.10 18.62 -24.76
C LEU A 35 10.64 20.04 -25.10
N GLU A 36 10.98 20.51 -26.31
CA GLU A 36 10.36 21.68 -26.91
C GLU A 36 9.21 21.24 -27.78
N VAL A 37 8.01 21.74 -27.49
CA VAL A 37 6.78 21.24 -28.13
C VAL A 37 5.98 22.37 -28.74
N ASN A 38 5.64 22.18 -30.02
CA ASN A 38 4.63 22.94 -30.72
C ASN A 38 3.45 22.01 -31.01
N GLN A 39 2.30 22.32 -30.44
CA GLN A 39 1.10 21.49 -30.52
C GLN A 39 -0.07 22.27 -31.07
N GLU A 40 -0.78 21.65 -32.00
CA GLU A 40 -2.02 22.18 -32.57
C GLU A 40 -3.13 21.20 -32.22
N ILE A 41 -4.21 21.70 -31.61
CA ILE A 41 -5.39 20.94 -31.21
C ILE A 41 -6.57 21.51 -31.96
N GLU A 42 -7.15 20.72 -32.85
CA GLU A 42 -8.38 21.04 -33.54
C GLU A 42 -9.56 20.39 -32.85
N VAL A 43 -10.52 21.21 -32.43
CA VAL A 43 -11.80 20.75 -31.83
C VAL A 43 -12.75 20.43 -32.97
N ILE A 44 -13.03 19.15 -33.17
CA ILE A 44 -14.00 18.70 -34.16
C ILE A 44 -15.42 18.92 -33.60
N GLN A 45 -16.05 20.01 -33.99
CA GLN A 45 -17.39 20.37 -33.54
C GLN A 45 -18.43 19.38 -34.09
N SER A 46 -19.19 18.71 -33.22
CA SER A 46 -20.51 18.18 -33.60
C SER A 46 -21.50 19.37 -33.63
N ASN A 47 -22.23 19.52 -34.72
CA ASN A 47 -23.23 20.58 -34.92
C ASN A 47 -24.06 20.84 -33.68
N ASN A 48 -23.94 22.02 -33.05
CA ASN A 48 -24.84 22.69 -32.13
C ASN A 48 -24.33 23.11 -30.74
N ILE A 49 -23.10 22.89 -30.34
CA ILE A 49 -22.62 23.43 -29.06
C ILE A 49 -21.28 24.16 -29.28
N LYS A 50 -21.28 25.50 -29.30
CA LYS A 50 -20.07 26.30 -29.15
C LYS A 50 -19.56 26.15 -27.74
N GLU A 51 -18.39 25.54 -27.58
CA GLU A 51 -17.73 25.50 -26.28
C GLU A 51 -16.92 26.77 -26.09
N ASP A 52 -17.11 27.42 -24.93
CA ASP A 52 -16.33 28.61 -24.58
C ASP A 52 -14.98 28.26 -23.94
N LEU A 53 -14.82 27.01 -23.48
CA LEU A 53 -13.63 26.55 -22.76
C LEU A 53 -13.22 25.16 -23.21
N ILE A 54 -11.91 24.94 -23.33
CA ILE A 54 -11.28 23.61 -23.39
C ILE A 54 -10.36 23.42 -22.18
N PHE A 55 -10.37 22.22 -21.59
CA PHE A 55 -9.50 21.86 -20.48
C PHE A 55 -8.41 20.92 -20.95
N LEU A 56 -7.15 21.33 -20.77
CA LEU A 56 -5.97 20.55 -21.12
C LEU A 56 -5.33 19.99 -19.86
N LEU A 57 -5.06 18.71 -19.85
CA LEU A 57 -4.40 18.00 -18.75
C LEU A 57 -2.89 18.08 -18.89
N ASP A 58 -2.22 18.43 -17.82
CA ASP A 58 -0.76 18.59 -17.73
C ASP A 58 -0.18 17.67 -16.65
N TRP A 59 0.07 16.44 -17.00
CA TRP A 59 0.65 15.45 -16.10
C TRP A 59 2.04 15.85 -15.56
N ASN A 60 2.87 16.50 -16.39
CA ASN A 60 4.22 16.86 -15.99
C ASN A 60 4.25 17.85 -14.83
N ASN A 61 3.25 18.72 -14.73
CA ASN A 61 3.16 19.68 -13.64
C ASN A 61 2.92 19.03 -12.26
N SER A 62 2.44 17.78 -12.24
CA SER A 62 2.31 16.97 -11.00
C SER A 62 3.65 16.73 -10.30
N PHE A 63 4.78 16.90 -11.01
CA PHE A 63 6.14 16.70 -10.48
C PHE A 63 6.83 17.99 -10.03
N ILE A 64 6.21 19.16 -10.20
CA ILE A 64 6.85 20.47 -9.99
C ILE A 64 7.38 20.66 -8.56
N SER A 65 6.66 20.17 -7.56
CA SER A 65 7.03 20.38 -6.17
C SER A 65 6.71 19.15 -5.31
N LYS A 66 7.14 19.17 -4.05
CA LYS A 66 6.82 18.14 -3.06
C LYS A 66 5.49 18.36 -2.33
N GLN A 67 4.77 19.43 -2.62
CA GLN A 67 3.45 19.75 -2.11
C GLN A 67 2.32 19.27 -3.04
N THR A 68 2.65 18.83 -4.26
CA THR A 68 1.63 18.34 -5.21
C THR A 68 0.86 17.15 -4.64
N PRO A 69 -0.39 16.92 -5.09
CA PRO A 69 -1.18 15.76 -4.69
C PRO A 69 -0.47 14.42 -4.96
N LEU A 70 0.27 14.32 -6.08
CA LEU A 70 1.10 13.15 -6.40
C LEU A 70 2.20 12.94 -5.34
N ALA A 71 2.94 13.99 -4.98
CA ALA A 71 4.00 13.89 -3.97
C ALA A 71 3.44 13.50 -2.58
N LYS A 72 2.25 14.01 -2.22
CA LYS A 72 1.55 13.68 -1.00
C LYS A 72 1.13 12.21 -0.98
N SER A 73 0.60 11.69 -2.09
CA SER A 73 0.25 10.26 -2.25
C SER A 73 1.46 9.35 -1.98
N PHE A 74 2.65 9.69 -2.50
CA PHE A 74 3.88 8.95 -2.21
C PHE A 74 4.21 8.92 -0.70
N SER A 75 4.08 10.05 -0.01
CA SER A 75 4.37 10.11 1.42
C SER A 75 3.35 9.33 2.28
N GLU A 76 2.07 9.35 1.92
CA GLU A 76 1.01 8.55 2.54
C GLU A 76 1.30 7.05 2.44
N GLU A 77 1.95 6.60 1.37
CA GLU A 77 2.40 5.23 1.14
C GLU A 77 3.80 4.92 1.69
N TYR A 78 4.33 5.72 2.61
CA TYR A 78 5.68 5.59 3.20
C TYR A 78 6.81 5.56 2.17
N ASN A 79 6.62 6.24 1.03
CA ASN A 79 7.62 6.38 -0.02
C ASN A 79 8.28 7.76 0.04
N LYS A 80 9.56 7.82 0.38
CA LYS A 80 10.32 9.07 0.55
C LYS A 80 10.98 9.59 -0.74
N ILE A 81 10.89 8.86 -1.86
CA ILE A 81 11.60 9.19 -3.11
C ILE A 81 11.27 10.60 -3.58
N PHE A 82 10.00 10.98 -3.57
CA PHE A 82 9.56 12.30 -4.02
C PHE A 82 10.02 13.42 -3.09
N HIS A 83 9.99 13.19 -1.78
CA HIS A 83 10.45 14.15 -0.78
C HIS A 83 11.95 14.45 -0.90
N LEU A 84 12.76 13.41 -1.16
CA LEU A 84 14.21 13.50 -1.29
C LEU A 84 14.67 13.94 -2.69
N ALA A 85 13.79 14.08 -3.65
CA ALA A 85 14.11 14.44 -5.02
C ALA A 85 14.73 15.84 -5.12
N LYS A 86 15.83 15.95 -5.86
CA LYS A 86 16.47 17.22 -6.21
C LYS A 86 15.63 17.94 -7.27
N ASN A 87 15.76 19.27 -7.36
CA ASN A 87 15.01 20.06 -8.35
C ASN A 87 15.26 19.60 -9.79
N LYS A 88 16.50 19.20 -10.13
CA LYS A 88 16.85 18.70 -11.46
C LYS A 88 16.15 17.37 -11.83
N GLU A 89 15.63 16.63 -10.85
CA GLU A 89 14.96 15.35 -11.06
C GLU A 89 13.44 15.50 -11.22
N ARG A 90 12.92 16.72 -10.97
CA ARG A 90 11.49 17.05 -11.07
C ARG A 90 11.11 17.42 -12.49
N GLY A 91 9.82 17.29 -12.81
CA GLY A 91 9.25 17.71 -14.08
C GLY A 91 8.27 18.86 -13.89
N PHE A 92 8.06 19.63 -14.95
CA PHE A 92 7.04 20.66 -15.05
C PHE A 92 6.86 21.07 -16.53
N THR A 93 5.76 21.75 -16.80
CA THR A 93 5.47 22.34 -18.11
C THR A 93 5.50 23.86 -18.00
N ASN A 94 6.24 24.49 -18.90
CA ASN A 94 6.30 25.95 -19.05
C ASN A 94 5.62 26.36 -20.36
N ILE A 95 4.47 27.03 -20.29
CA ILE A 95 3.72 27.53 -21.44
C ILE A 95 4.37 28.80 -21.93
N LYS A 96 4.78 28.85 -23.20
CA LYS A 96 5.32 30.04 -23.86
C LYS A 96 4.19 30.88 -24.47
N SER A 97 3.28 30.24 -25.20
CA SER A 97 2.15 30.93 -25.83
C SER A 97 0.96 29.99 -26.09
N ILE A 98 -0.26 30.52 -26.01
CA ILE A 98 -1.47 29.88 -26.50
C ILE A 98 -2.16 30.85 -27.47
N LYS A 99 -2.44 30.38 -28.69
CA LYS A 99 -3.01 31.19 -29.77
C LYS A 99 -4.16 30.43 -30.46
N ASN A 100 -5.06 31.15 -31.10
CA ASN A 100 -6.07 30.56 -32.01
C ASN A 100 -5.44 30.15 -33.37
N GLY A 101 -6.27 29.60 -34.25
CA GLY A 101 -5.81 29.23 -35.63
C GLY A 101 -5.26 30.38 -36.41
N ASN A 102 -5.74 31.61 -36.19
CA ASN A 102 -5.35 32.85 -36.87
C ASN A 102 -4.07 33.50 -36.30
N GLY A 103 -3.60 33.02 -35.16
CA GLY A 103 -2.40 33.53 -34.49
C GLY A 103 -2.65 34.52 -33.36
N ASP A 104 -3.91 34.83 -33.02
CA ASP A 104 -4.28 35.71 -31.93
C ASP A 104 -4.11 35.00 -30.58
N LYS A 105 -3.69 35.75 -29.55
CA LYS A 105 -3.51 35.20 -28.21
C LYS A 105 -4.85 34.83 -27.58
N LEU A 106 -4.90 33.61 -27.03
CA LEU A 106 -6.03 33.12 -26.23
C LEU A 106 -5.75 33.29 -24.74
N ASN A 107 -6.79 33.65 -23.99
CA ASN A 107 -6.71 33.72 -22.54
C ASN A 107 -6.70 32.29 -21.96
N PHE A 108 -5.78 32.02 -21.06
CA PHE A 108 -5.67 30.74 -20.36
C PHE A 108 -5.28 30.94 -18.89
N PHE A 109 -5.65 30.01 -18.06
CA PHE A 109 -5.27 29.99 -16.64
C PHE A 109 -5.17 28.56 -16.13
N ARG A 110 -4.32 28.36 -15.12
CA ARG A 110 -4.34 27.12 -14.34
C ARG A 110 -5.40 27.23 -13.25
N LEU A 111 -6.13 26.15 -13.01
CA LEU A 111 -7.12 26.11 -11.94
C LEU A 111 -6.41 26.18 -10.58
N GLU A 112 -6.82 27.10 -9.70
CA GLU A 112 -6.21 27.30 -8.38
C GLU A 112 -6.18 26.02 -7.54
N SER A 113 -7.31 25.31 -7.52
CA SER A 113 -7.45 24.02 -6.82
C SER A 113 -6.78 22.85 -7.54
N ASN A 114 -6.36 23.03 -8.81
CA ASN A 114 -5.95 21.95 -9.68
C ASN A 114 -4.89 22.40 -10.71
N GLN A 115 -3.67 22.61 -10.25
CA GLN A 115 -2.54 23.12 -11.03
C GLN A 115 -2.11 22.21 -12.21
N ASP A 116 -2.66 20.99 -12.26
CA ASP A 116 -2.42 20.00 -13.32
C ASP A 116 -3.38 20.18 -14.51
N VAL A 117 -4.20 21.24 -14.50
CA VAL A 117 -5.19 21.52 -15.53
C VAL A 117 -5.09 22.96 -16.00
N ILE A 118 -5.09 23.13 -17.32
CA ILE A 118 -5.09 24.42 -17.99
C ILE A 118 -6.45 24.61 -18.64
N ALA A 119 -7.16 25.67 -18.27
CA ALA A 119 -8.37 26.12 -18.94
C ALA A 119 -8.01 27.14 -19.99
N VAL A 120 -8.42 26.93 -21.23
CA VAL A 120 -8.20 27.85 -22.38
C VAL A 120 -9.55 28.35 -22.85
N LYS A 121 -9.72 29.67 -22.90
CA LYS A 121 -10.93 30.29 -23.45
C LYS A 121 -10.87 30.24 -24.96
N LEU A 122 -11.84 29.55 -25.57
CA LEU A 122 -11.94 29.48 -27.02
C LEU A 122 -12.54 30.75 -27.59
N ASP A 123 -12.13 31.06 -28.79
CA ASP A 123 -12.63 32.17 -29.61
C ASP A 123 -13.72 31.62 -30.54
N SER A 124 -14.73 32.43 -30.80
CA SER A 124 -15.85 32.06 -31.70
C SER A 124 -15.42 31.91 -33.16
N THR A 125 -14.20 32.38 -33.53
CA THR A 125 -13.70 32.45 -34.88
C THR A 125 -12.84 31.27 -35.31
N SER A 126 -12.35 30.44 -34.38
CA SER A 126 -11.46 29.32 -34.66
C SER A 126 -11.69 28.12 -33.76
N SER A 127 -11.76 26.94 -34.39
CA SER A 127 -11.75 25.65 -33.71
C SER A 127 -10.36 25.14 -33.35
N VAL A 128 -9.30 25.87 -33.65
CA VAL A 128 -7.92 25.44 -33.48
C VAL A 128 -7.25 26.19 -32.35
N VAL A 129 -6.59 25.44 -31.48
CA VAL A 129 -5.75 25.95 -30.39
C VAL A 129 -4.29 25.55 -30.65
N LYS A 130 -3.39 26.54 -30.84
CA LYS A 130 -1.96 26.37 -31.01
C LYS A 130 -1.25 26.65 -29.68
N VAL A 131 -0.48 25.69 -29.16
CA VAL A 131 0.23 25.81 -27.88
C VAL A 131 1.72 25.57 -28.11
N GLU A 132 2.53 26.54 -27.69
CA GLU A 132 3.99 26.44 -27.64
C GLU A 132 4.44 26.31 -26.18
N TYR A 133 5.20 25.30 -25.86
CA TYR A 133 5.61 25.03 -24.48
C TYR A 133 6.85 24.16 -24.39
N ASN A 134 7.50 24.22 -23.22
CA ASN A 134 8.61 23.34 -22.88
C ASN A 134 8.23 22.42 -21.73
N ILE A 135 8.66 21.15 -21.81
CA ILE A 135 8.46 20.16 -20.77
C ILE A 135 9.82 19.78 -20.17
N LYS A 136 10.03 20.07 -18.92
CA LYS A 136 11.10 19.45 -18.15
C LYS A 136 10.68 18.03 -17.82
N ILE A 137 11.37 17.04 -18.36
CA ILE A 137 11.04 15.62 -18.17
C ILE A 137 11.40 15.21 -16.73
N PRO A 138 10.48 14.57 -15.96
CA PRO A 138 10.79 14.06 -14.64
C PRO A 138 11.70 12.83 -14.69
N SER A 139 12.38 12.52 -13.60
CA SER A 139 13.16 11.29 -13.48
C SER A 139 12.26 10.04 -13.46
N LYS A 140 12.62 9.02 -14.22
CA LYS A 140 11.94 7.71 -14.27
C LYS A 140 11.75 7.03 -12.91
N LYS A 141 12.55 7.40 -11.91
CA LYS A 141 12.48 6.80 -10.56
C LYS A 141 11.13 6.97 -9.84
N PHE A 142 10.33 7.97 -10.23
CA PHE A 142 9.04 8.24 -9.60
C PHE A 142 7.96 7.24 -10.04
N THR A 143 7.66 7.20 -11.31
CA THR A 143 6.53 6.43 -11.85
C THR A 143 6.94 5.32 -12.83
N GLY A 144 8.22 5.19 -13.17
CA GLY A 144 8.69 4.30 -14.22
C GLY A 144 8.73 4.96 -15.61
N TYR A 145 8.20 6.19 -15.73
CA TYR A 145 8.28 7.03 -16.93
C TYR A 145 9.08 8.29 -16.62
N GLY A 146 9.78 8.80 -17.63
CA GLY A 146 10.70 9.93 -17.51
C GLY A 146 12.10 9.58 -18.02
N TYR A 147 13.09 10.44 -17.72
CA TYR A 147 14.47 10.17 -18.13
C TYR A 147 15.18 9.18 -17.19
N THR A 148 16.07 8.36 -17.76
CA THR A 148 16.89 7.39 -17.04
C THR A 148 18.27 7.97 -16.72
N LYS A 149 19.08 7.23 -15.94
CA LYS A 149 20.48 7.59 -15.68
C LYS A 149 21.38 7.47 -16.92
N SER A 150 20.99 6.65 -17.90
CA SER A 150 21.67 6.45 -19.19
C SER A 150 21.24 7.47 -20.25
N ASN A 151 20.45 8.48 -19.87
CA ASN A 151 19.85 9.45 -20.77
C ASN A 151 18.95 8.81 -21.84
N GLU A 152 18.15 7.84 -21.45
CA GLU A 152 17.03 7.30 -22.24
C GLU A 152 15.72 7.87 -21.69
N TYR A 153 14.69 7.93 -22.53
CA TYR A 153 13.45 8.61 -22.18
C TYR A 153 12.26 7.69 -22.43
N TYR A 154 11.45 7.50 -21.39
CA TYR A 154 10.23 6.72 -21.41
C TYR A 154 9.08 7.66 -21.11
N LEU A 155 8.31 8.01 -22.15
CA LEU A 155 7.32 9.08 -22.10
C LEU A 155 5.91 8.49 -22.10
N GLN A 156 5.11 8.94 -21.10
CA GLN A 156 3.68 8.67 -20.99
C GLN A 156 3.00 9.92 -20.42
N TYR A 157 1.83 10.30 -20.93
CA TYR A 157 1.10 11.52 -20.60
C TYR A 157 1.99 12.79 -20.70
N TRP A 158 2.89 12.78 -21.66
CA TRP A 158 3.96 13.78 -21.75
C TRP A 158 3.53 15.09 -22.39
N HIS A 159 2.50 15.10 -23.25
CA HIS A 159 1.98 16.30 -23.92
C HIS A 159 0.67 16.78 -23.29
N LEU A 160 0.22 17.95 -23.63
CA LEU A 160 -1.05 18.49 -23.18
C LEU A 160 -2.18 17.78 -23.90
N ALA A 161 -3.00 17.04 -23.16
CA ALA A 161 -4.11 16.26 -23.71
C ALA A 161 -5.45 16.88 -23.33
N PRO A 162 -6.47 16.89 -24.23
CA PRO A 162 -7.82 17.31 -23.86
C PRO A 162 -8.40 16.43 -22.76
N SER A 163 -9.06 17.05 -21.80
CA SER A 163 -9.76 16.34 -20.71
C SER A 163 -10.97 15.58 -21.25
N LEU A 164 -11.31 14.48 -20.56
CA LEU A 164 -12.50 13.70 -20.88
C LEU A 164 -13.77 14.54 -20.68
N LYS A 165 -14.63 14.59 -21.70
CA LYS A 165 -15.98 15.16 -21.62
C LYS A 165 -16.99 14.07 -21.95
N ILE A 166 -17.83 13.72 -20.99
CA ILE A 166 -19.00 12.85 -21.16
C ILE A 166 -20.24 13.74 -21.13
N ASP A 167 -20.82 13.98 -19.98
CA ASP A 167 -21.89 14.97 -19.77
C ASP A 167 -21.32 16.33 -19.35
N ARG A 168 -20.21 16.31 -18.65
CA ARG A 168 -19.44 17.45 -18.15
C ARG A 168 -17.94 17.15 -18.27
N TRP A 169 -17.14 18.20 -18.23
CA TRP A 169 -15.70 18.06 -18.19
C TRP A 169 -15.24 17.31 -16.93
N THR A 170 -14.36 16.34 -17.12
CA THR A 170 -13.79 15.53 -16.04
C THR A 170 -12.33 15.88 -15.85
N PHE A 171 -12.00 16.57 -14.78
CA PHE A 171 -10.65 16.91 -14.42
C PHE A 171 -10.44 16.92 -12.92
N TYR A 172 -9.25 16.59 -12.47
CA TYR A 172 -8.85 16.57 -11.06
C TYR A 172 -7.33 16.55 -10.92
N SER A 173 -6.84 16.86 -9.71
CA SER A 173 -5.40 16.77 -9.42
C SER A 173 -4.90 15.34 -9.49
N ASN A 174 -3.78 15.13 -10.14
CA ASN A 174 -3.19 13.81 -10.33
C ASN A 174 -2.59 13.29 -9.03
N LYS A 175 -2.99 12.11 -8.60
CA LYS A 175 -2.45 11.41 -7.42
C LYS A 175 -1.79 10.10 -7.78
N ASN A 176 -2.23 9.46 -8.84
CA ASN A 176 -1.72 8.18 -9.32
C ASN A 176 -1.48 8.23 -10.83
N LEU A 177 -0.54 7.40 -11.31
CA LEU A 177 -0.46 7.06 -12.72
C LEU A 177 -1.74 6.27 -13.10
N ASN A 178 -2.24 6.31 -14.30
CA ASN A 178 -3.39 5.55 -14.78
C ASN A 178 -4.77 5.94 -14.21
N ASP A 179 -4.92 7.09 -13.59
CA ASP A 179 -6.23 7.66 -13.27
C ASP A 179 -6.49 9.02 -13.96
N ILE A 180 -5.77 9.28 -15.06
CA ILE A 180 -5.83 10.52 -15.81
C ILE A 180 -7.00 10.46 -16.80
N PRO A 181 -7.95 11.41 -16.74
CA PRO A 181 -9.16 11.39 -17.54
C PRO A 181 -8.94 12.05 -18.92
N ASN A 182 -8.09 11.46 -19.77
CA ASN A 182 -7.89 11.93 -21.13
C ASN A 182 -9.10 11.60 -22.02
N SER A 183 -9.50 12.52 -22.88
CA SER A 183 -10.31 12.21 -24.05
C SER A 183 -9.54 11.32 -25.02
N LYS A 184 -10.27 10.61 -25.87
CA LYS A 184 -9.65 9.98 -27.04
C LYS A 184 -9.52 11.02 -28.15
N TYR A 185 -8.38 11.00 -28.82
CA TYR A 185 -8.06 11.92 -29.93
C TYR A 185 -7.31 11.20 -31.05
N ASN A 186 -7.28 11.81 -32.21
CA ASN A 186 -6.42 11.38 -33.28
C ASN A 186 -5.10 12.18 -33.25
N ILE A 187 -3.99 11.51 -33.49
CA ILE A 187 -2.73 12.15 -33.85
C ILE A 187 -2.64 12.10 -35.35
N THR A 188 -2.95 13.20 -35.99
CA THR A 188 -2.88 13.34 -37.47
C THR A 188 -1.45 13.47 -37.91
N GLU A 189 -0.59 14.08 -37.10
CA GLU A 189 0.84 14.18 -37.34
C GLU A 189 1.61 14.35 -36.03
N LEU A 190 2.59 13.48 -35.82
CA LEU A 190 3.58 13.62 -34.75
C LEU A 190 4.96 13.56 -35.37
N GLU A 191 5.65 14.69 -35.40
CA GLU A 191 7.04 14.78 -35.77
C GLU A 191 7.93 14.83 -34.54
N ILE A 192 8.92 13.90 -34.48
CA ILE A 192 9.85 13.80 -33.36
C ILE A 192 11.27 14.00 -33.90
N LYS A 193 11.94 15.06 -33.45
CA LYS A 193 13.34 15.36 -33.68
C LYS A 193 14.19 14.95 -32.47
N ILE A 194 15.12 14.02 -32.69
CA ILE A 194 16.04 13.51 -31.68
C ILE A 194 17.46 13.40 -32.26
N PRO A 195 18.54 13.40 -31.42
CA PRO A 195 19.88 13.10 -31.91
C PRO A 195 19.95 11.75 -32.66
N GLU A 196 20.75 11.64 -33.69
CA GLU A 196 20.80 10.48 -34.61
C GLU A 196 21.18 9.16 -33.92
N ASN A 197 21.89 9.24 -32.78
CA ASN A 197 22.28 8.06 -31.96
C ASN A 197 21.15 7.47 -31.14
N TYR A 198 19.92 8.03 -31.21
CA TYR A 198 18.74 7.51 -30.55
C TYR A 198 17.76 6.85 -31.52
N LYS A 199 17.03 5.89 -31.04
CA LYS A 199 15.98 5.14 -31.75
C LYS A 199 14.66 5.23 -31.00
N ILE A 200 13.55 5.26 -31.74
CA ILE A 200 12.19 5.34 -31.18
C ILE A 200 11.50 3.99 -31.25
N SER A 201 10.85 3.63 -30.12
CA SER A 201 9.90 2.53 -30.06
C SER A 201 8.55 3.08 -29.58
N THR A 202 7.49 2.88 -30.37
CA THR A 202 6.12 3.32 -30.07
C THR A 202 5.11 2.38 -30.70
N GLU A 203 3.85 2.42 -30.20
CA GLU A 203 2.70 1.71 -30.76
C GLU A 203 2.06 2.47 -31.95
N LEU A 204 2.46 3.71 -32.18
CA LEU A 204 1.98 4.54 -33.28
C LEU A 204 2.39 3.96 -34.63
N LYS A 205 1.61 4.26 -35.66
CA LYS A 205 1.92 3.89 -37.05
C LYS A 205 2.89 4.91 -37.66
N GLN A 206 4.00 4.42 -38.21
CA GLN A 206 4.95 5.27 -38.92
C GLN A 206 4.32 5.76 -40.21
N ARG A 207 4.36 7.08 -40.45
CA ARG A 207 3.74 7.75 -41.61
C ARG A 207 4.72 7.86 -42.76
N LYS A 208 6.00 8.17 -42.51
CA LYS A 208 7.06 8.34 -43.44
C LYS A 208 8.34 7.68 -42.91
N ASN A 209 9.28 7.39 -43.81
CA ASN A 209 10.62 6.93 -43.42
C ASN A 209 11.31 7.99 -42.57
N GLU A 210 12.15 7.54 -41.67
CA GLU A 210 13.00 8.41 -40.86
C GLU A 210 13.97 9.18 -41.77
N LEU A 211 14.18 10.46 -41.48
CA LEU A 211 15.12 11.32 -42.19
C LEU A 211 16.24 11.70 -41.21
N ILE A 212 17.46 11.34 -41.56
CA ILE A 212 18.65 11.78 -40.82
C ILE A 212 19.21 13.02 -41.52
N LYS A 213 19.29 14.12 -40.80
CA LYS A 213 19.80 15.39 -41.31
C LYS A 213 20.44 16.18 -40.14
N ASP A 214 21.62 16.77 -40.40
CA ASP A 214 22.35 17.66 -39.46
C ASP A 214 22.58 17.03 -38.07
N GLY A 215 22.85 15.70 -38.01
CA GLY A 215 23.08 14.96 -36.78
C GLY A 215 21.80 14.62 -35.98
N TYR A 216 20.63 14.83 -36.58
CA TYR A 216 19.34 14.54 -35.98
C TYR A 216 18.54 13.53 -36.80
N ASN A 217 17.74 12.71 -36.11
CA ASN A 217 16.77 11.82 -36.70
C ASN A 217 15.37 12.45 -36.58
N TYR A 218 14.70 12.65 -37.70
CA TYR A 218 13.33 13.12 -37.82
C TYR A 218 12.44 11.93 -38.13
N SER A 219 11.45 11.67 -37.28
CA SER A 219 10.50 10.56 -37.43
C SER A 219 9.06 11.05 -37.41
N TYR A 220 8.20 10.43 -38.22
CA TYR A 220 6.81 10.87 -38.41
C TYR A 220 5.84 9.76 -38.12
N TRP A 221 4.87 10.05 -37.23
CA TRP A 221 3.94 9.08 -36.71
C TRP A 221 2.50 9.56 -36.79
N GLU A 222 1.55 8.62 -36.84
CA GLU A 222 0.12 8.88 -36.83
C GLU A 222 -0.62 7.85 -35.95
N SER A 223 -1.81 8.20 -35.45
CA SER A 223 -2.70 7.25 -34.77
C SER A 223 -4.14 7.77 -34.78
N LYS A 224 -5.09 6.84 -34.68
CA LYS A 224 -6.52 7.15 -34.58
C LYS A 224 -7.06 6.67 -33.26
N ASN A 225 -7.92 7.48 -32.63
CA ASN A 225 -8.69 7.15 -31.46
C ASN A 225 -7.82 6.65 -30.28
N LEU A 226 -6.79 7.40 -29.95
CA LEU A 226 -5.80 7.09 -28.94
C LEU A 226 -6.07 7.86 -27.64
N ASN A 227 -5.74 7.28 -26.49
CA ASN A 227 -5.78 7.97 -25.19
C ASN A 227 -4.44 8.61 -24.82
N ASP A 228 -3.31 7.94 -25.16
CA ASP A 228 -1.97 8.37 -24.73
C ASP A 228 -0.89 7.69 -25.55
N PRO A 229 -0.05 8.45 -26.28
CA PRO A 229 1.05 7.92 -27.06
C PRO A 229 2.24 7.63 -26.15
N LYS A 230 2.49 6.35 -25.85
CA LYS A 230 3.74 5.95 -25.19
C LYS A 230 4.89 5.97 -26.17
N ILE A 231 5.97 6.66 -25.80
CA ILE A 231 7.18 6.80 -26.61
C ILE A 231 8.39 6.40 -25.78
N TYR A 232 9.21 5.51 -26.34
CA TYR A 232 10.47 5.07 -25.76
C TYR A 232 11.59 5.53 -26.68
N ILE A 233 12.46 6.42 -26.20
CA ILE A 233 13.62 6.95 -26.90
C ILE A 233 14.85 6.33 -26.25
N GLU A 234 15.51 5.43 -26.96
CA GLU A 234 16.56 4.55 -26.42
C GLU A 234 17.78 4.60 -27.36
N LYS A 235 18.99 4.41 -26.83
CA LYS A 235 20.21 4.28 -27.62
C LYS A 235 20.22 2.99 -28.46
N GLU A 236 19.66 1.91 -27.83
CA GLU A 236 19.45 0.63 -28.49
C GLU A 236 17.99 0.20 -28.32
N LYS A 237 17.41 -0.42 -29.37
CA LYS A 237 16.05 -0.94 -29.29
C LYS A 237 15.99 -2.11 -28.32
N THR A 238 15.35 -1.92 -27.15
CA THR A 238 15.21 -2.97 -26.14
C THR A 238 13.98 -3.85 -26.36
N PHE A 239 12.99 -3.40 -27.12
CA PHE A 239 11.78 -4.15 -27.43
C PHE A 239 12.05 -5.22 -28.49
N LYS A 240 11.91 -6.50 -28.11
CA LYS A 240 12.02 -7.66 -28.99
C LYS A 240 10.63 -8.26 -29.23
N LYS A 241 10.42 -8.85 -30.38
CA LYS A 241 9.18 -9.51 -30.75
C LYS A 241 8.98 -10.74 -29.88
N LEU A 242 7.78 -10.94 -29.34
CA LEU A 242 7.47 -12.15 -28.60
C LEU A 242 7.31 -13.33 -29.57
N THR A 243 7.93 -14.45 -29.23
CA THR A 243 7.96 -15.68 -30.05
C THR A 243 6.54 -16.13 -30.41
N GLY A 244 6.30 -16.37 -31.69
CA GLY A 244 5.00 -16.84 -32.21
C GLY A 244 3.93 -15.74 -32.38
N LEU A 245 4.18 -14.47 -31.99
CA LEU A 245 3.24 -13.36 -32.14
C LEU A 245 3.70 -12.37 -33.22
N LYS A 246 2.76 -11.90 -34.05
CA LYS A 246 3.12 -11.02 -35.18
C LYS A 246 3.43 -9.58 -34.77
N ASN A 247 2.64 -9.00 -33.86
CA ASN A 247 2.61 -7.56 -33.57
C ASN A 247 2.86 -7.20 -32.11
N ILE A 248 3.27 -8.15 -31.26
CA ILE A 248 3.50 -7.92 -29.84
C ILE A 248 4.99 -7.98 -29.54
N TYR A 249 5.50 -6.93 -28.90
CA TYR A 249 6.90 -6.77 -28.53
C TYR A 249 7.01 -6.53 -27.03
N SER A 250 8.10 -6.98 -26.40
CA SER A 250 8.36 -6.75 -24.98
C SER A 250 9.82 -6.37 -24.75
N ASN A 251 10.07 -5.60 -23.68
CA ASN A 251 11.40 -5.37 -23.12
C ASN A 251 11.55 -5.95 -21.69
N TYR A 252 10.70 -6.88 -21.30
CA TYR A 252 10.74 -7.55 -20.00
C TYR A 252 10.81 -9.07 -20.17
N PHE A 253 11.97 -9.65 -19.89
CA PHE A 253 12.28 -11.06 -20.17
C PHE A 253 12.53 -11.90 -18.92
N LYS A 254 12.58 -11.32 -17.72
CA LYS A 254 12.88 -12.06 -16.47
C LYS A 254 12.02 -13.30 -16.24
N ILE A 255 10.76 -13.29 -16.67
CA ILE A 255 9.82 -14.42 -16.50
C ILE A 255 10.06 -15.48 -17.57
N ILE A 256 10.62 -15.08 -18.72
CA ILE A 256 10.82 -15.92 -19.90
C ILE A 256 12.08 -16.79 -19.78
N GLU A 257 13.06 -16.37 -18.97
CA GLU A 257 14.35 -17.06 -18.82
C GLU A 257 14.24 -18.53 -18.37
N LYS A 258 13.13 -18.90 -17.73
CA LYS A 258 12.86 -20.25 -17.23
C LYS A 258 11.92 -21.07 -18.13
N ILE A 259 11.58 -20.59 -19.31
CA ILE A 259 10.61 -21.20 -20.21
C ILE A 259 11.30 -21.43 -21.56
N THR A 260 11.16 -22.63 -22.14
CA THR A 260 11.73 -22.94 -23.45
C THR A 260 11.01 -22.16 -24.56
N GLU A 261 11.66 -21.99 -25.73
CA GLU A 261 11.09 -21.23 -26.85
C GLU A 261 9.78 -21.83 -27.36
N ASP A 262 9.69 -23.16 -27.45
CA ASP A 262 8.47 -23.86 -27.87
C ASP A 262 7.34 -23.68 -26.87
N GLN A 263 7.62 -23.79 -25.57
CA GLN A 263 6.65 -23.52 -24.51
C GLN A 263 6.15 -22.07 -24.56
N LEU A 264 7.05 -21.11 -24.82
CA LEU A 264 6.66 -19.70 -25.00
C LEU A 264 5.73 -19.50 -26.18
N LYS A 265 6.02 -20.14 -27.33
CA LYS A 265 5.18 -20.08 -28.51
C LYS A 265 3.78 -20.63 -28.24
N ILE A 266 3.69 -21.78 -27.55
CA ILE A 266 2.42 -22.39 -27.15
C ILE A 266 1.66 -21.50 -26.15
N SER A 267 2.32 -20.99 -25.13
CA SER A 267 1.71 -20.13 -24.11
C SER A 267 1.20 -18.82 -24.72
N ASN A 268 1.98 -18.22 -25.60
CA ASN A 268 1.59 -17.00 -26.31
C ASN A 268 0.34 -17.24 -27.19
N ALA A 269 0.30 -18.35 -27.93
CA ALA A 269 -0.87 -18.71 -28.74
C ALA A 269 -2.11 -18.93 -27.87
N LYS A 270 -1.99 -19.68 -26.76
CA LYS A 270 -3.11 -19.92 -25.83
C LYS A 270 -3.73 -18.62 -25.31
N VAL A 271 -2.91 -17.64 -24.92
CA VAL A 271 -3.40 -16.35 -24.39
C VAL A 271 -4.08 -15.53 -25.48
N VAL A 272 -3.50 -15.44 -26.67
CA VAL A 272 -4.08 -14.67 -27.78
C VAL A 272 -5.37 -15.32 -28.31
N ASP A 273 -5.41 -16.65 -28.45
CA ASP A 273 -6.61 -17.38 -28.85
C ASP A 273 -7.74 -17.23 -27.83
N PHE A 274 -7.42 -17.23 -26.53
CA PHE A 274 -8.41 -16.97 -25.50
C PHE A 274 -9.01 -15.56 -25.63
N LEU A 275 -8.17 -14.52 -25.79
CA LEU A 275 -8.65 -13.15 -25.98
C LEU A 275 -9.51 -13.00 -27.25
N LYS A 276 -9.11 -13.68 -28.35
CA LYS A 276 -9.88 -13.67 -29.60
C LYS A 276 -11.25 -14.35 -29.43
N ASN A 277 -11.28 -15.52 -28.81
CA ASN A 277 -12.51 -16.29 -28.65
C ASN A 277 -13.48 -15.62 -27.67
N GLU A 278 -12.98 -15.17 -26.50
CA GLU A 278 -13.82 -14.60 -25.45
C GLU A 278 -14.23 -13.17 -25.70
N LEU A 279 -13.40 -12.33 -26.30
CA LEU A 279 -13.64 -10.90 -26.46
C LEU A 279 -13.71 -10.45 -27.92
N ASP A 280 -13.54 -11.36 -28.89
CA ASP A 280 -13.49 -11.06 -30.32
C ASP A 280 -12.49 -9.93 -30.66
N LEU A 281 -11.32 -9.98 -29.97
CA LEU A 281 -10.28 -8.98 -30.12
C LEU A 281 -9.25 -9.43 -31.16
N SER A 282 -9.12 -8.64 -32.21
CA SER A 282 -8.01 -8.77 -33.15
C SER A 282 -6.83 -7.89 -32.72
N LEU A 283 -5.72 -8.51 -32.32
CA LEU A 283 -4.48 -7.78 -31.97
C LEU A 283 -3.66 -7.46 -33.22
N ASN A 284 -4.30 -6.77 -34.19
CA ASN A 284 -3.69 -6.49 -35.50
C ASN A 284 -2.76 -5.28 -35.50
N HIS A 285 -2.81 -4.43 -34.47
CA HIS A 285 -1.92 -3.28 -34.29
C HIS A 285 -0.69 -3.66 -33.46
N LYS A 286 0.36 -2.86 -33.57
CA LYS A 286 1.58 -3.03 -32.80
C LYS A 286 1.31 -2.76 -31.32
N ILE A 287 1.72 -3.68 -30.44
CA ILE A 287 1.60 -3.58 -28.98
C ILE A 287 2.98 -3.70 -28.35
N LEU A 288 3.32 -2.72 -27.53
CA LEU A 288 4.55 -2.71 -26.74
C LEU A 288 4.24 -3.02 -25.26
N LEU A 289 4.83 -4.09 -24.76
CA LEU A 289 4.72 -4.49 -23.34
C LEU A 289 6.02 -4.11 -22.61
N SER A 290 5.98 -3.01 -21.89
CA SER A 290 7.15 -2.51 -21.16
C SER A 290 7.30 -3.16 -19.79
N LYS A 291 8.52 -3.15 -19.25
CA LYS A 291 8.78 -3.52 -17.85
C LYS A 291 7.88 -2.76 -16.86
N THR A 292 7.49 -1.53 -17.18
CA THR A 292 6.58 -0.72 -16.36
C THR A 292 5.16 -1.28 -16.42
N ASP A 293 4.66 -1.67 -17.59
CA ASP A 293 3.33 -2.29 -17.75
C ASP A 293 3.21 -3.57 -16.90
N PHE A 294 4.24 -4.41 -16.88
CA PHE A 294 4.28 -5.60 -16.02
C PHE A 294 4.32 -5.26 -14.52
N LYS A 295 5.02 -4.20 -14.12
CA LYS A 295 5.06 -3.74 -12.72
C LYS A 295 3.72 -3.19 -12.25
N GLU A 296 3.00 -2.47 -13.08
CA GLU A 296 1.68 -1.91 -12.78
C GLU A 296 0.61 -3.01 -12.72
N ASN A 297 0.73 -4.03 -13.56
CA ASN A 297 -0.15 -5.18 -13.62
C ASN A 297 0.39 -6.39 -12.86
N LYS A 298 1.15 -6.17 -11.79
CA LYS A 298 1.76 -7.22 -10.98
C LYS A 298 0.72 -8.22 -10.45
N MET A 299 1.08 -9.49 -10.49
CA MET A 299 0.36 -10.53 -9.76
C MET A 299 0.83 -10.50 -8.30
N TYR A 300 -0.09 -10.20 -7.37
CA TYR A 300 0.19 -10.09 -5.94
C TYR A 300 -0.15 -11.39 -5.20
N ASP A 301 0.32 -12.48 -5.72
CA ASP A 301 0.20 -13.81 -5.13
C ASP A 301 1.58 -14.40 -4.81
N LEU A 302 1.68 -15.71 -4.79
CA LEU A 302 2.89 -16.42 -4.41
C LEU A 302 4.09 -16.29 -5.36
N ASN A 303 4.09 -15.30 -6.28
CA ASN A 303 5.17 -15.12 -7.27
C ASN A 303 6.56 -14.98 -6.65
N ILE A 304 6.67 -14.29 -5.48
CA ILE A 304 7.96 -14.17 -4.78
C ILE A 304 8.43 -15.54 -4.29
N LEU A 305 7.51 -16.35 -3.78
CA LEU A 305 7.82 -17.72 -3.36
C LEU A 305 8.13 -18.61 -4.55
N ASN A 306 7.58 -18.34 -5.73
CA ASN A 306 7.83 -19.11 -6.94
C ASN A 306 9.27 -19.01 -7.44
N GLU A 307 9.93 -17.89 -7.20
CA GLU A 307 11.37 -17.74 -7.51
C GLU A 307 12.24 -18.71 -6.69
N ILE A 308 11.76 -19.13 -5.51
CA ILE A 308 12.50 -19.97 -4.55
C ILE A 308 11.97 -21.41 -4.53
N LEU A 309 10.64 -21.58 -4.54
CA LEU A 309 9.98 -22.86 -4.24
C LEU A 309 9.22 -23.47 -5.42
N GLU A 310 9.20 -22.82 -6.57
CA GLU A 310 8.46 -23.26 -7.78
C GLU A 310 7.01 -23.69 -7.48
N VAL A 311 6.30 -22.83 -6.75
CA VAL A 311 4.92 -23.08 -6.30
C VAL A 311 3.98 -23.38 -7.46
N TYR A 312 4.17 -22.71 -8.60
CA TYR A 312 3.39 -22.91 -9.81
C TYR A 312 4.30 -23.15 -11.03
N PRO A 313 3.81 -23.84 -12.07
CA PRO A 313 4.52 -23.94 -13.35
C PRO A 313 4.84 -22.54 -13.90
N ASN A 314 6.03 -22.38 -14.48
CA ASN A 314 6.47 -21.08 -15.00
C ASN A 314 5.57 -20.59 -16.14
N GLU A 315 5.08 -21.51 -16.99
CA GLU A 315 4.13 -21.21 -18.07
C GLU A 315 2.82 -20.64 -17.51
N PHE A 316 2.28 -21.19 -16.44
CA PHE A 316 1.07 -20.72 -15.80
C PHE A 316 1.19 -19.28 -15.32
N ILE A 317 2.31 -18.95 -14.65
CA ILE A 317 2.56 -17.59 -14.16
C ILE A 317 2.75 -16.63 -15.32
N TYR A 318 3.50 -17.04 -16.33
CA TYR A 318 3.74 -16.27 -17.53
C TYR A 318 2.44 -15.96 -18.28
N GLU A 319 1.62 -16.98 -18.56
CA GLU A 319 0.34 -16.82 -19.26
C GLU A 319 -0.60 -15.86 -18.54
N LEU A 320 -0.76 -16.00 -17.21
CA LEU A 320 -1.61 -15.10 -16.42
C LEU A 320 -1.09 -13.66 -16.42
N GLN A 321 0.21 -13.49 -16.34
CA GLN A 321 0.82 -12.16 -16.33
C GLN A 321 0.72 -11.50 -17.70
N LEU A 322 0.97 -12.24 -18.79
CA LEU A 322 0.79 -11.78 -20.17
C LEU A 322 -0.67 -11.40 -20.42
N LEU A 323 -1.62 -12.28 -20.05
CA LEU A 323 -3.05 -12.04 -20.17
C LEU A 323 -3.48 -10.76 -19.45
N LYS A 324 -3.02 -10.59 -18.20
CA LYS A 324 -3.35 -9.42 -17.39
C LYS A 324 -2.84 -8.12 -18.02
N VAL A 325 -1.62 -8.11 -18.53
CA VAL A 325 -1.02 -6.93 -19.18
C VAL A 325 -1.71 -6.62 -20.50
N LEU A 326 -1.97 -7.63 -21.33
CA LEU A 326 -2.70 -7.44 -22.61
C LEU A 326 -4.12 -6.94 -22.37
N LEU A 327 -4.86 -7.52 -21.41
CA LEU A 327 -6.18 -7.04 -21.02
C LEU A 327 -6.13 -5.58 -20.57
N SER A 328 -5.15 -5.20 -19.73
CA SER A 328 -5.03 -3.79 -19.33
C SER A 328 -4.89 -2.86 -20.52
N LYS A 329 -4.02 -3.20 -21.47
CA LYS A 329 -3.81 -2.41 -22.71
C LYS A 329 -5.08 -2.30 -23.56
N VAL A 330 -5.74 -3.42 -23.78
CA VAL A 330 -6.98 -3.46 -24.56
C VAL A 330 -8.08 -2.65 -23.90
N LEU A 331 -8.28 -2.82 -22.61
CA LEU A 331 -9.33 -2.13 -21.86
C LEU A 331 -9.08 -0.61 -21.80
N ASP A 332 -7.83 -0.18 -21.61
CA ASP A 332 -7.46 1.24 -21.65
C ASP A 332 -7.75 1.88 -23.01
N ASN A 333 -7.55 1.15 -24.10
CA ASN A 333 -7.80 1.65 -25.45
C ASN A 333 -9.28 1.55 -25.88
N SER A 334 -10.06 0.63 -25.29
CA SER A 334 -11.45 0.39 -25.70
C SER A 334 -12.47 1.15 -24.88
N LEU A 335 -12.27 1.23 -23.55
CA LEU A 335 -13.26 1.84 -22.65
C LEU A 335 -13.17 3.38 -22.65
N ILE A 336 -14.35 4.02 -22.58
CA ILE A 336 -14.53 5.45 -22.30
C ILE A 336 -15.16 5.56 -20.93
N ILE A 337 -14.36 5.80 -19.91
CA ILE A 337 -14.75 5.82 -18.50
C ILE A 337 -14.05 6.94 -17.75
N ASN A 338 -14.64 7.43 -16.67
CA ASN A 338 -13.88 8.18 -15.68
C ASN A 338 -12.97 7.21 -14.91
N PRO A 339 -11.64 7.22 -15.11
CA PRO A 339 -10.75 6.20 -14.55
C PRO A 339 -10.63 6.26 -13.03
N ARG A 340 -11.09 7.34 -12.39
CA ARG A 340 -11.10 7.50 -10.92
C ARG A 340 -12.40 7.00 -10.27
N GLU A 341 -13.53 7.19 -10.91
CA GLU A 341 -14.84 6.81 -10.37
C GLU A 341 -15.33 5.47 -10.91
N ASP A 342 -15.09 5.20 -12.20
CA ASP A 342 -15.61 4.03 -12.91
C ASP A 342 -14.58 2.90 -13.09
N TYR A 343 -13.47 2.94 -12.35
CA TYR A 343 -12.39 1.93 -12.44
C TYR A 343 -12.89 0.49 -12.27
N TRP A 344 -14.00 0.30 -11.55
CA TRP A 344 -14.58 -1.00 -11.24
C TRP A 344 -14.94 -1.81 -12.49
N ILE A 345 -15.36 -1.15 -13.60
CA ILE A 345 -15.71 -1.86 -14.83
C ILE A 345 -14.48 -2.48 -15.49
N LYS A 346 -13.38 -1.69 -15.60
CA LYS A 346 -12.10 -2.17 -16.13
C LYS A 346 -11.53 -3.28 -15.26
N ASP A 347 -11.45 -3.06 -13.95
CA ASP A 347 -10.89 -4.00 -12.99
C ASP A 347 -11.77 -5.27 -12.88
N GLY A 348 -13.09 -5.12 -13.01
CA GLY A 348 -14.06 -6.22 -13.06
C GLY A 348 -13.88 -7.10 -14.29
N ILE A 349 -13.82 -6.52 -15.48
CA ILE A 349 -13.60 -7.27 -16.73
C ILE A 349 -12.24 -7.98 -16.66
N GLN A 350 -11.17 -7.27 -16.28
CA GLN A 350 -9.83 -7.87 -16.21
C GLN A 350 -9.80 -9.07 -15.26
N THR A 351 -10.37 -8.93 -14.06
CA THR A 351 -10.34 -10.01 -13.06
C THR A 351 -11.26 -11.16 -13.45
N TYR A 352 -12.44 -10.87 -14.00
CA TYR A 352 -13.36 -11.88 -14.52
C TYR A 352 -12.68 -12.74 -15.61
N MET A 353 -12.01 -12.12 -16.57
CA MET A 353 -11.31 -12.83 -17.64
C MET A 353 -10.14 -13.68 -17.09
N LEU A 354 -9.45 -13.24 -16.04
CA LEU A 354 -8.43 -14.06 -15.38
C LEU A 354 -9.03 -15.29 -14.69
N ILE A 355 -10.20 -15.14 -14.04
CA ILE A 355 -10.93 -16.25 -13.43
C ILE A 355 -11.34 -17.28 -14.50
N GLU A 356 -11.97 -16.83 -15.58
CA GLU A 356 -12.41 -17.67 -16.69
C GLU A 356 -11.23 -18.39 -17.38
N TYR A 357 -10.09 -17.69 -17.56
CA TYR A 357 -8.89 -18.30 -18.12
C TYR A 357 -8.39 -19.48 -17.27
N VAL A 358 -8.29 -19.29 -15.96
CA VAL A 358 -7.85 -20.36 -15.05
C VAL A 358 -8.84 -21.51 -15.03
N GLU A 359 -10.14 -21.26 -15.01
CA GLU A 359 -11.16 -22.33 -15.04
C GLU A 359 -11.12 -23.15 -16.34
N LYS A 360 -10.92 -22.48 -17.50
CA LYS A 360 -10.90 -23.16 -18.80
C LYS A 360 -9.58 -23.89 -19.10
N LYS A 361 -8.43 -23.31 -18.68
CA LYS A 361 -7.12 -23.84 -19.05
C LYS A 361 -6.41 -24.62 -17.94
N TYR A 362 -6.75 -24.32 -16.66
CA TYR A 362 -6.08 -24.86 -15.48
C TYR A 362 -7.07 -25.25 -14.36
N PRO A 363 -8.14 -26.04 -14.64
CA PRO A 363 -9.24 -26.30 -13.70
C PRO A 363 -8.81 -27.00 -12.40
N ASN A 364 -7.68 -27.71 -12.43
CA ASN A 364 -7.18 -28.50 -11.32
C ASN A 364 -6.08 -27.82 -10.49
N ILE A 365 -5.68 -26.58 -10.85
CA ILE A 365 -4.64 -25.90 -10.12
C ILE A 365 -5.15 -25.43 -8.75
N THR A 366 -4.41 -25.77 -7.70
CA THR A 366 -4.76 -25.40 -6.33
C THR A 366 -4.07 -24.10 -5.90
N LEU A 367 -4.58 -23.48 -4.85
CA LEU A 367 -3.98 -22.27 -4.27
C LEU A 367 -2.55 -22.52 -3.75
N ALA A 368 -2.28 -23.71 -3.23
CA ALA A 368 -0.94 -24.10 -2.78
C ALA A 368 -0.04 -24.63 -3.92
N GLY A 369 -0.59 -24.84 -5.13
CA GLY A 369 0.15 -25.31 -6.28
C GLY A 369 0.99 -26.57 -6.01
N ASN A 370 2.23 -26.59 -6.44
CA ASN A 370 3.15 -27.71 -6.23
C ASN A 370 3.48 -27.97 -4.75
N LEU A 371 3.29 -26.99 -3.87
CA LEU A 371 3.50 -27.19 -2.43
C LEU A 371 2.55 -28.25 -1.86
N SER A 372 1.39 -28.46 -2.49
CA SER A 372 0.43 -29.52 -2.11
C SER A 372 0.98 -30.95 -2.29
N LYS A 373 2.10 -31.11 -3.00
CA LYS A 373 2.76 -32.41 -3.18
C LYS A 373 3.58 -32.85 -1.96
N TYR A 374 4.01 -31.89 -1.13
CA TYR A 374 4.80 -32.20 0.07
C TYR A 374 3.91 -32.78 1.18
N PRO A 375 4.28 -33.93 1.81
CA PRO A 375 3.42 -34.65 2.77
C PRO A 375 2.83 -33.76 3.87
N GLY A 376 3.63 -32.90 4.50
CA GLY A 376 3.15 -32.00 5.57
C GLY A 376 2.21 -30.90 5.05
N LEU A 377 2.45 -30.37 3.87
CA LEU A 377 1.66 -29.26 3.30
C LEU A 377 0.39 -29.76 2.59
N LYS A 378 0.35 -31.02 2.16
CA LYS A 378 -0.83 -31.66 1.57
C LYS A 378 -2.04 -31.65 2.53
N THR A 379 -1.80 -31.70 3.84
CA THR A 379 -2.84 -31.70 4.88
C THR A 379 -3.47 -30.34 5.11
N LEU A 380 -2.84 -29.25 4.63
CA LEU A 380 -3.37 -27.91 4.76
C LEU A 380 -4.64 -27.73 3.91
N TYR A 381 -5.58 -26.95 4.42
CA TYR A 381 -6.80 -26.62 3.66
C TYR A 381 -6.49 -25.80 2.41
N ALA A 382 -5.46 -24.93 2.47
CA ALA A 382 -4.93 -24.21 1.31
C ALA A 382 -4.61 -25.12 0.11
N SER A 383 -4.20 -26.37 0.35
CA SER A 383 -3.91 -27.37 -0.71
C SER A 383 -5.17 -27.93 -1.38
N LYS A 384 -6.34 -27.76 -0.74
CA LYS A 384 -7.64 -28.19 -1.26
C LYS A 384 -8.38 -27.09 -2.00
N LEU A 385 -8.02 -25.83 -1.75
CA LEU A 385 -8.64 -24.66 -2.38
C LEU A 385 -8.17 -24.54 -3.82
N LYS A 386 -9.09 -24.22 -4.74
CA LYS A 386 -8.76 -23.84 -6.12
C LYS A 386 -8.01 -22.52 -6.15
N TYR A 387 -7.21 -22.30 -7.16
CA TYR A 387 -6.42 -21.08 -7.31
C TYR A 387 -7.28 -19.80 -7.27
N ASN A 388 -8.47 -19.81 -7.88
CA ASN A 388 -9.36 -18.65 -7.92
C ASN A 388 -9.94 -18.25 -6.56
N GLU A 389 -9.87 -19.10 -5.53
CA GLU A 389 -10.29 -18.74 -4.17
C GLU A 389 -9.48 -17.57 -3.57
N LYS A 390 -8.29 -17.30 -4.10
CA LYS A 390 -7.46 -16.15 -3.70
C LYS A 390 -8.19 -14.81 -3.82
N TYR A 391 -9.07 -14.69 -4.81
CA TYR A 391 -9.84 -13.46 -5.05
C TYR A 391 -10.77 -13.18 -3.87
N PHE A 392 -11.47 -14.19 -3.41
CA PHE A 392 -12.31 -14.11 -2.21
C PHE A 392 -11.50 -13.85 -0.93
N LEU A 393 -10.41 -14.59 -0.73
CA LEU A 393 -9.58 -14.49 0.48
C LEU A 393 -9.03 -13.07 0.68
N SER A 394 -8.64 -12.38 -0.38
CA SER A 394 -8.11 -11.01 -0.30
C SER A 394 -9.16 -9.99 0.14
N VAL A 395 -10.39 -10.12 -0.34
CA VAL A 395 -11.52 -9.25 0.05
C VAL A 395 -11.97 -9.57 1.47
N SER A 396 -12.10 -10.86 1.81
CA SER A 396 -12.41 -11.32 3.16
C SER A 396 -11.38 -10.85 4.20
N HIS A 397 -10.08 -10.82 3.83
CA HIS A 397 -9.05 -10.27 4.71
C HIS A 397 -9.33 -8.81 5.08
N MET A 398 -9.64 -7.96 4.09
CA MET A 398 -9.93 -6.54 4.32
C MET A 398 -11.22 -6.35 5.14
N ASP A 399 -12.22 -7.19 4.93
CA ASP A 399 -13.44 -7.16 5.73
C ASP A 399 -13.17 -7.50 7.20
N ARG A 400 -12.44 -8.56 7.47
CA ARG A 400 -12.11 -9.01 8.83
C ARG A 400 -11.25 -8.01 9.62
N ILE A 401 -10.50 -7.15 8.94
CA ILE A 401 -9.76 -6.05 9.59
C ILE A 401 -10.50 -4.71 9.55
N ASN A 402 -11.75 -4.72 9.08
CA ASN A 402 -12.61 -3.54 8.93
C ASN A 402 -12.01 -2.43 8.04
N ASN A 403 -11.30 -2.82 6.97
CA ASN A 403 -10.65 -1.90 6.02
C ASN A 403 -11.22 -1.99 4.60
N THR A 404 -12.37 -2.63 4.42
CA THR A 404 -13.05 -2.66 3.11
C THR A 404 -13.54 -1.28 2.72
N GLN A 405 -13.49 -1.02 1.40
CA GLN A 405 -14.09 0.14 0.77
C GLN A 405 -15.04 -0.33 -0.33
N SER A 406 -16.08 0.45 -0.57
CA SER A 406 -17.05 0.18 -1.64
C SER A 406 -16.43 0.48 -3.02
N LEU A 407 -17.04 -0.03 -4.09
CA LEU A 407 -16.55 0.17 -5.46
C LEU A 407 -16.91 1.55 -6.02
N ASP A 408 -17.85 2.25 -5.40
CA ASP A 408 -18.17 3.65 -5.68
C ASP A 408 -17.24 4.65 -4.98
N THR A 409 -16.29 4.16 -4.14
CA THR A 409 -15.25 5.01 -3.56
C THR A 409 -14.26 5.41 -4.64
N PRO A 410 -13.96 6.72 -4.84
CA PRO A 410 -12.98 7.14 -5.84
C PRO A 410 -11.61 6.48 -5.64
N LYS A 411 -10.99 6.06 -6.72
CA LYS A 411 -9.73 5.28 -6.73
C LYS A 411 -8.60 5.94 -5.93
N ASP A 412 -8.53 7.28 -5.98
CA ASP A 412 -7.52 8.07 -5.27
C ASP A 412 -7.72 8.11 -3.74
N SER A 413 -8.90 7.70 -3.27
CA SER A 413 -9.29 7.61 -1.85
C SER A 413 -9.19 6.19 -1.30
N LEU A 414 -8.87 5.20 -2.13
CA LEU A 414 -8.69 3.82 -1.72
C LEU A 414 -7.37 3.65 -0.95
N LEU A 415 -7.40 2.80 0.08
CA LEU A 415 -6.19 2.23 0.65
C LEU A 415 -5.42 1.48 -0.44
N LYS A 416 -4.10 1.47 -0.38
CA LYS A 416 -3.27 0.85 -1.42
C LYS A 416 -3.60 -0.63 -1.66
N PHE A 417 -3.91 -1.38 -0.62
CA PHE A 417 -4.30 -2.77 -0.77
C PHE A 417 -5.65 -2.91 -1.49
N ASN A 418 -6.61 -2.04 -1.19
CA ASN A 418 -7.89 -2.01 -1.89
C ASN A 418 -7.68 -1.63 -3.37
N GLU A 419 -6.92 -0.56 -3.63
CA GLU A 419 -6.65 -0.09 -4.99
C GLU A 419 -5.97 -1.16 -5.87
N LYS A 420 -4.93 -1.82 -5.33
CA LYS A 420 -4.11 -2.75 -6.13
C LYS A 420 -4.63 -4.18 -6.14
N ILE A 421 -5.41 -4.59 -5.13
CA ILE A 421 -5.80 -5.99 -4.92
C ILE A 421 -7.30 -6.13 -4.62
N ALA A 422 -7.76 -5.71 -3.43
CA ALA A 422 -9.06 -6.15 -2.92
C ALA A 422 -10.24 -5.61 -3.73
N ASN A 423 -10.26 -4.34 -4.15
CA ASN A 423 -11.36 -3.79 -4.95
C ASN A 423 -11.35 -4.34 -6.39
N LYS A 424 -10.17 -4.62 -6.98
CA LYS A 424 -10.07 -5.32 -8.26
C LYS A 424 -10.68 -6.72 -8.18
N HIS A 425 -10.30 -7.47 -7.16
CA HIS A 425 -10.82 -8.80 -6.92
C HIS A 425 -12.33 -8.76 -6.63
N LYS A 426 -12.81 -7.81 -5.83
CA LYS A 426 -14.22 -7.61 -5.54
C LYS A 426 -15.03 -7.34 -6.79
N SER A 427 -14.57 -6.46 -7.68
CA SER A 427 -15.21 -6.18 -8.96
C SER A 427 -15.34 -7.45 -9.82
N GLY A 428 -14.25 -8.22 -9.94
CA GLY A 428 -14.25 -9.49 -10.68
C GLY A 428 -15.18 -10.55 -10.09
N LEU A 429 -15.23 -10.66 -8.76
CA LEU A 429 -16.14 -11.58 -8.06
C LEU A 429 -17.60 -11.20 -8.27
N ILE A 430 -17.95 -9.91 -8.29
CA ILE A 430 -19.29 -9.43 -8.61
C ILE A 430 -19.66 -9.82 -10.04
N PHE A 431 -18.74 -9.65 -10.99
CA PHE A 431 -18.98 -10.02 -12.38
C PHE A 431 -19.17 -11.53 -12.51
N TYR A 432 -18.33 -12.31 -11.85
CA TYR A 432 -18.36 -13.76 -11.90
C TYR A 432 -19.60 -14.35 -11.22
N ASP A 433 -19.93 -13.90 -10.00
CA ASP A 433 -20.98 -14.52 -9.17
C ASP A 433 -22.37 -13.96 -9.44
N ILE A 434 -22.53 -12.65 -9.55
CA ILE A 434 -23.83 -12.00 -9.65
C ILE A 434 -24.30 -11.89 -11.10
N LEU A 435 -23.41 -11.41 -11.97
CA LEU A 435 -23.78 -11.01 -13.32
C LEU A 435 -23.66 -12.16 -14.33
N SER A 436 -22.82 -13.17 -14.09
CA SER A 436 -22.58 -14.24 -15.07
C SER A 436 -23.07 -15.63 -14.66
N LYS A 437 -23.59 -15.79 -13.45
CA LYS A 437 -23.81 -17.10 -12.79
C LYS A 437 -24.48 -18.17 -13.64
N ASN A 438 -25.51 -17.87 -14.38
CA ASN A 438 -26.24 -18.84 -15.23
C ASN A 438 -26.21 -18.45 -16.71
N LYS A 439 -25.46 -17.43 -17.10
CA LYS A 439 -25.52 -16.80 -18.43
C LYS A 439 -24.13 -16.30 -18.87
N LYS A 440 -23.10 -17.13 -18.67
CA LYS A 440 -21.71 -16.74 -18.99
C LYS A 440 -21.51 -16.30 -20.43
N ASP A 441 -22.12 -17.01 -21.39
CA ASP A 441 -21.99 -16.68 -22.82
C ASP A 441 -22.65 -15.34 -23.14
N GLU A 442 -23.83 -15.08 -22.58
CA GLU A 442 -24.51 -13.80 -22.75
C GLU A 442 -23.73 -12.66 -22.09
N PHE A 443 -23.11 -12.90 -20.93
CA PHE A 443 -22.29 -11.91 -20.27
C PHE A 443 -21.02 -11.58 -21.06
N SER A 444 -20.37 -12.59 -21.67
CA SER A 444 -19.25 -12.39 -22.59
C SER A 444 -19.67 -11.53 -23.80
N VAL A 445 -20.89 -11.70 -24.33
CA VAL A 445 -21.45 -10.83 -25.39
C VAL A 445 -21.62 -9.39 -24.91
N ILE A 446 -22.10 -9.17 -23.68
CA ILE A 446 -22.23 -7.82 -23.09
C ILE A 446 -20.84 -7.15 -23.00
N ILE A 447 -19.82 -7.87 -22.54
CA ILE A 447 -18.46 -7.34 -22.50
C ILE A 447 -17.96 -7.00 -23.91
N LYS A 448 -18.11 -7.92 -24.89
CA LYS A 448 -17.75 -7.69 -26.30
C LYS A 448 -18.39 -6.42 -26.85
N ASN A 449 -19.70 -6.27 -26.65
CA ASN A 449 -20.43 -5.10 -27.14
C ASN A 449 -19.98 -3.80 -26.45
N THR A 450 -19.70 -3.86 -25.15
CA THR A 450 -19.18 -2.72 -24.39
C THR A 450 -17.82 -2.27 -24.91
N LEU A 451 -16.93 -3.21 -25.22
CA LEU A 451 -15.61 -2.90 -25.78
C LEU A 451 -15.68 -2.36 -27.23
N LYS A 452 -16.71 -2.77 -27.97
CA LYS A 452 -16.95 -2.29 -29.35
C LYS A 452 -17.74 -1.00 -29.43
N SER A 453 -18.40 -0.57 -28.32
CA SER A 453 -19.21 0.65 -28.26
C SER A 453 -18.31 1.89 -28.27
N LYS A 454 -17.73 2.20 -29.42
CA LYS A 454 -16.89 3.36 -29.63
C LYS A 454 -17.69 4.65 -29.38
N ASN A 455 -17.12 5.60 -28.66
CA ASN A 455 -17.64 6.96 -28.42
C ASN A 455 -18.88 7.10 -27.52
N GLN A 456 -19.23 6.11 -26.74
CA GLN A 456 -20.26 6.22 -25.70
C GLN A 456 -19.64 6.02 -24.33
N ASN A 457 -20.27 6.62 -23.30
CA ASN A 457 -19.93 6.28 -21.91
C ASN A 457 -20.07 4.78 -21.69
N SER A 458 -18.94 4.09 -21.56
CA SER A 458 -18.90 2.63 -21.47
C SER A 458 -19.68 2.09 -20.26
N VAL A 459 -19.73 2.85 -19.15
CA VAL A 459 -20.51 2.48 -17.96
C VAL A 459 -21.99 2.54 -18.23
N TYR A 460 -22.47 3.61 -18.88
CA TYR A 460 -23.86 3.76 -19.25
C TYR A 460 -24.29 2.65 -20.21
N TYR A 461 -23.49 2.39 -21.24
CA TYR A 461 -23.74 1.32 -22.21
C TYR A 461 -23.79 -0.07 -21.53
N PHE A 462 -22.79 -0.38 -20.69
CA PHE A 462 -22.72 -1.64 -19.95
C PHE A 462 -23.95 -1.85 -19.05
N LYS A 463 -24.38 -0.84 -18.29
CA LYS A 463 -25.58 -0.91 -17.45
C LYS A 463 -26.87 -1.10 -18.28
N ASN A 464 -26.95 -0.47 -19.45
CA ASN A 464 -28.11 -0.67 -20.37
C ASN A 464 -28.14 -2.09 -20.93
N GLU A 465 -26.99 -2.65 -21.33
CA GLU A 465 -26.93 -4.04 -21.82
C GLU A 465 -27.30 -5.04 -20.72
N LEU A 466 -26.87 -4.81 -19.47
CA LEU A 466 -27.28 -5.64 -18.32
C LEU A 466 -28.79 -5.56 -18.08
N LYS A 467 -29.40 -4.39 -18.19
CA LYS A 467 -30.87 -4.26 -18.11
C LYS A 467 -31.55 -5.02 -19.25
N ARG A 468 -31.07 -4.82 -20.48
CA ARG A 468 -31.68 -5.41 -21.69
C ARG A 468 -31.61 -6.94 -21.72
N LYS A 469 -30.49 -7.52 -21.26
CA LYS A 469 -30.23 -8.97 -21.37
C LYS A 469 -30.62 -9.74 -20.11
N PHE A 470 -30.43 -9.15 -18.94
CA PHE A 470 -30.59 -9.81 -17.65
C PHE A 470 -31.67 -9.19 -16.77
N ASP A 471 -32.32 -8.14 -17.24
CA ASP A 471 -33.29 -7.35 -16.47
C ASP A 471 -32.77 -6.76 -15.16
N TYR A 472 -31.41 -6.53 -15.11
CA TYR A 472 -30.81 -5.85 -13.97
C TYR A 472 -31.01 -4.33 -14.06
N GLU A 473 -31.84 -3.79 -13.18
CA GLU A 473 -32.01 -2.34 -13.07
C GLU A 473 -30.69 -1.63 -12.72
N LYS A 474 -30.51 -0.40 -13.27
CA LYS A 474 -29.32 0.41 -12.99
C LYS A 474 -29.16 0.67 -11.49
N SER A 475 -30.27 0.92 -10.79
CA SER A 475 -30.31 1.12 -9.33
C SER A 475 -29.81 -0.10 -8.55
N TYR A 476 -30.07 -1.31 -9.04
CA TYR A 476 -29.57 -2.54 -8.47
C TYR A 476 -28.05 -2.62 -8.57
N ILE A 477 -27.48 -2.33 -9.75
CA ILE A 477 -26.02 -2.30 -9.95
C ILE A 477 -25.39 -1.24 -9.05
N ASP A 478 -25.98 -0.03 -8.99
CA ASP A 478 -25.49 1.04 -8.13
C ASP A 478 -25.53 0.66 -6.64
N SER A 479 -26.54 -0.07 -6.21
CA SER A 479 -26.63 -0.58 -4.83
C SER A 479 -25.51 -1.57 -4.50
N ILE A 480 -25.19 -2.49 -5.44
CA ILE A 480 -24.08 -3.44 -5.29
C ILE A 480 -22.73 -2.72 -5.17
N LEU A 481 -22.51 -1.69 -6.01
CA LEU A 481 -21.26 -0.93 -5.98
C LEU A 481 -21.02 -0.23 -4.63
N LYS A 482 -22.09 0.19 -3.94
CA LYS A 482 -22.05 0.81 -2.61
C LYS A 482 -21.77 -0.17 -1.47
N LEU A 483 -21.96 -1.47 -1.70
CA LEU A 483 -21.72 -2.47 -0.65
C LEU A 483 -20.24 -2.56 -0.28
N LYS A 484 -19.95 -2.50 1.01
CA LYS A 484 -18.58 -2.69 1.54
C LYS A 484 -18.23 -4.15 1.70
N THR A 485 -19.19 -5.00 2.04
CA THR A 485 -18.99 -6.44 2.29
C THR A 485 -19.29 -7.28 1.05
N ILE A 486 -18.92 -8.55 1.10
CA ILE A 486 -19.18 -9.54 0.07
C ILE A 486 -20.15 -10.66 0.55
N ASP A 487 -20.83 -10.43 1.66
CA ASP A 487 -21.71 -11.44 2.30
C ASP A 487 -22.89 -11.88 1.40
N HIS A 488 -23.20 -11.06 0.39
CA HIS A 488 -24.25 -11.30 -0.60
C HIS A 488 -23.78 -12.15 -1.79
N LEU A 489 -22.48 -12.46 -1.91
CA LEU A 489 -21.96 -13.31 -2.97
C LEU A 489 -22.27 -14.79 -2.67
N ASN A 490 -23.14 -15.37 -3.51
CA ASN A 490 -23.64 -16.73 -3.28
C ASN A 490 -22.62 -17.83 -3.53
N TYR A 491 -21.70 -17.65 -4.49
CA TYR A 491 -20.68 -18.62 -4.86
C TYR A 491 -19.77 -18.98 -3.68
N PHE A 492 -19.46 -17.98 -2.86
CA PHE A 492 -18.62 -18.13 -1.67
C PHE A 492 -19.41 -18.26 -0.37
N SER A 493 -20.75 -18.40 -0.46
CA SER A 493 -21.62 -18.45 0.71
C SER A 493 -21.34 -19.65 1.61
N LYS A 494 -20.75 -20.74 1.09
CA LYS A 494 -20.28 -21.85 1.92
C LYS A 494 -19.25 -21.38 2.94
N MET A 495 -18.28 -20.56 2.54
CA MET A 495 -17.26 -20.02 3.47
C MET A 495 -17.82 -18.93 4.40
N ASN A 496 -18.88 -18.20 4.00
CA ASN A 496 -19.47 -17.12 4.80
C ASN A 496 -20.65 -17.57 5.68
N LYS A 497 -21.58 -18.36 5.17
CA LYS A 497 -22.77 -18.83 5.92
C LYS A 497 -22.41 -19.74 7.09
N GLU A 498 -21.31 -20.43 6.96
CA GLU A 498 -20.88 -21.40 7.97
C GLU A 498 -20.02 -20.79 9.07
N SER A 499 -19.44 -19.58 8.88
CA SER A 499 -18.71 -18.87 9.93
C SER A 499 -19.62 -18.33 11.05
N ASN A 500 -20.91 -18.12 10.76
CA ASN A 500 -21.89 -17.52 11.68
C ASN A 500 -22.76 -18.55 12.43
N ASN A 501 -22.77 -19.81 12.01
CA ASN A 501 -23.47 -20.86 12.74
C ASN A 501 -22.55 -21.49 13.79
N LEU A 502 -22.70 -21.05 15.03
CA LEU A 502 -22.08 -21.64 16.24
C LEU A 502 -22.56 -23.07 16.55
N LYS A 503 -23.38 -23.69 15.67
CA LYS A 503 -23.81 -25.07 15.85
C LYS A 503 -22.61 -26.02 15.67
N SER A 504 -22.38 -26.85 16.65
CA SER A 504 -21.48 -27.99 16.85
C SER A 504 -20.69 -28.50 15.61
N LYS A 505 -19.78 -27.67 15.06
CA LYS A 505 -18.82 -28.18 14.07
C LYS A 505 -17.81 -29.06 14.78
N PRO A 506 -17.42 -30.19 14.19
CA PRO A 506 -16.43 -31.07 14.80
C PRO A 506 -15.10 -30.33 14.98
N LEU A 507 -14.42 -30.63 16.09
CA LEU A 507 -13.10 -30.09 16.39
C LEU A 507 -12.04 -30.80 15.55
N LYS A 508 -11.10 -30.00 15.00
CA LYS A 508 -9.97 -30.52 14.24
C LYS A 508 -8.66 -29.92 14.73
N LEU A 509 -7.76 -30.77 15.18
CA LEU A 509 -6.41 -30.38 15.57
C LEU A 509 -5.53 -30.24 14.32
N LYS A 510 -4.75 -29.15 14.26
CA LYS A 510 -3.77 -28.89 13.20
C LYS A 510 -2.46 -28.37 13.76
N ILE A 511 -1.37 -28.79 13.16
CA ILE A 511 -0.04 -28.25 13.45
C ILE A 511 0.21 -27.03 12.55
N GLY A 512 0.64 -25.92 13.17
CA GLY A 512 0.95 -24.68 12.46
C GLY A 512 -0.28 -23.80 12.20
N LYS A 513 -0.18 -22.90 11.21
CA LYS A 513 -1.27 -22.00 10.77
C LYS A 513 -1.77 -22.41 9.40
N ASP A 514 -3.08 -22.29 9.19
CA ASP A 514 -3.71 -22.63 7.92
C ASP A 514 -4.86 -21.65 7.60
N ILE A 515 -5.39 -21.72 6.40
CA ILE A 515 -6.67 -21.10 6.04
C ILE A 515 -7.78 -21.89 6.73
N GLU A 516 -8.82 -21.22 7.18
CA GLU A 516 -9.98 -21.89 7.80
C GLU A 516 -10.69 -22.80 6.81
N ASP A 517 -10.89 -24.04 7.24
CA ASP A 517 -11.82 -24.96 6.60
C ASP A 517 -13.20 -24.73 7.25
N PRO A 518 -14.22 -24.29 6.49
CA PRO A 518 -15.50 -23.88 7.06
C PRO A 518 -16.27 -25.04 7.74
N ASP A 519 -15.94 -26.29 7.45
CA ASP A 519 -16.62 -27.46 8.00
C ASP A 519 -16.16 -27.83 9.42
N PHE A 520 -15.08 -27.21 9.95
CA PHE A 520 -14.47 -27.58 11.21
C PHE A 520 -14.20 -26.37 12.11
N ASN A 521 -14.22 -26.61 13.42
CA ASN A 521 -13.61 -25.74 14.40
C ASN A 521 -12.14 -26.13 14.60
N HIS A 522 -11.19 -25.30 14.21
CA HIS A 522 -9.78 -25.63 14.27
C HIS A 522 -9.14 -25.20 15.58
N ILE A 523 -8.38 -26.11 16.15
CA ILE A 523 -7.38 -25.82 17.17
C ILE A 523 -6.01 -26.02 16.55
N TYR A 524 -5.24 -24.96 16.49
CA TYR A 524 -3.87 -25.00 15.97
C TYR A 524 -2.89 -25.18 17.11
N ILE A 525 -1.94 -26.09 16.95
CA ILE A 525 -0.86 -26.36 17.90
C ILE A 525 0.46 -26.06 17.19
N THR A 526 1.27 -25.23 17.79
CA THR A 526 2.61 -24.89 17.26
C THR A 526 3.64 -25.17 18.37
N PRO A 527 4.56 -26.10 18.17
CA PRO A 527 5.67 -26.28 19.10
C PRO A 527 6.47 -24.99 19.27
N ILE A 528 6.90 -24.67 20.48
CA ILE A 528 7.68 -23.49 20.80
C ILE A 528 8.90 -23.90 21.61
N VAL A 529 10.06 -23.38 21.19
CA VAL A 529 11.26 -23.30 21.98
C VAL A 529 11.65 -21.83 22.04
N SER A 530 11.85 -21.29 23.23
CA SER A 530 12.20 -19.88 23.43
C SER A 530 13.11 -19.70 24.64
N TYR A 531 13.94 -18.69 24.63
CA TYR A 531 14.63 -18.19 25.80
C TYR A 531 13.85 -17.02 26.38
N LYS A 532 13.71 -16.93 27.69
CA LYS A 532 12.91 -15.89 28.34
C LYS A 532 13.76 -14.96 29.19
N ASN A 533 14.36 -15.48 30.22
CA ASN A 533 15.25 -14.75 31.14
C ASN A 533 16.27 -15.73 31.76
N ILE A 534 17.18 -15.22 32.58
CA ILE A 534 18.22 -16.06 33.23
C ILE A 534 17.64 -17.10 34.22
N TYR A 535 16.50 -16.81 34.84
CA TYR A 535 15.86 -17.68 35.79
C TYR A 535 15.13 -18.85 35.15
N ASP A 536 14.32 -18.55 34.11
CA ASP A 536 13.59 -19.56 33.34
C ASP A 536 14.49 -20.30 32.32
N GLY A 537 15.50 -19.63 31.77
CA GLY A 537 16.36 -20.16 30.74
C GLY A 537 15.60 -20.48 29.44
N ILE A 538 15.86 -21.68 28.92
CA ILE A 538 15.15 -22.21 27.73
C ILE A 538 13.77 -22.69 28.19
N ASN A 539 12.75 -22.31 27.46
CA ASN A 539 11.39 -22.73 27.64
C ASN A 539 10.94 -23.60 26.46
N ILE A 540 10.36 -24.75 26.76
CA ILE A 540 9.89 -25.73 25.79
C ILE A 540 8.40 -25.93 26.01
N GLY A 541 7.60 -25.98 24.94
CA GLY A 541 6.17 -26.20 25.05
C GLY A 541 5.43 -26.04 23.75
N ALA A 542 4.19 -25.58 23.82
CA ALA A 542 3.33 -25.41 22.67
C ALA A 542 2.51 -24.13 22.74
N GLN A 543 2.18 -23.58 21.61
CA GLN A 543 1.16 -22.56 21.45
C GLN A 543 -0.12 -23.19 20.91
N ILE A 544 -1.18 -23.13 21.67
CA ILE A 544 -2.52 -23.59 21.32
C ILE A 544 -3.38 -22.38 21.01
N HIS A 545 -3.96 -22.31 19.82
CA HIS A 545 -4.72 -21.14 19.40
C HIS A 545 -5.76 -21.48 18.34
N ASN A 546 -6.77 -20.60 18.18
CA ASN A 546 -7.77 -20.72 17.12
C ASN A 546 -7.49 -19.80 15.91
N ARG A 547 -6.40 -19.03 15.94
CA ARG A 547 -6.13 -17.99 14.95
C ARG A 547 -5.58 -18.61 13.65
N SER A 548 -6.38 -18.57 12.60
CA SER A 548 -5.98 -18.91 11.24
C SER A 548 -5.13 -17.82 10.60
N ILE A 549 -4.82 -17.97 9.30
CA ILE A 549 -4.17 -16.92 8.50
C ILE A 549 -5.04 -15.66 8.46
N LEU A 550 -6.37 -15.82 8.34
CA LEU A 550 -7.32 -14.73 8.39
C LEU A 550 -7.67 -14.37 9.84
N LYS A 551 -7.86 -13.08 10.14
CA LYS A 551 -8.27 -12.62 11.48
C LYS A 551 -9.68 -13.10 11.83
N LYS A 552 -9.89 -13.42 13.11
CA LYS A 552 -11.19 -13.79 13.68
C LYS A 552 -11.68 -12.72 14.66
N GLU A 553 -13.00 -12.68 14.90
CA GLU A 553 -13.57 -11.82 15.95
C GLU A 553 -13.23 -12.35 17.33
N PHE A 554 -13.45 -13.63 17.58
CA PHE A 554 -13.08 -14.28 18.83
C PHE A 554 -11.74 -14.98 18.68
N ASN A 555 -10.82 -14.68 19.59
CA ASN A 555 -9.47 -15.21 19.57
C ASN A 555 -9.07 -15.72 20.96
N TYR A 556 -8.39 -16.85 20.97
CA TYR A 556 -7.66 -17.33 22.12
C TYR A 556 -6.27 -17.81 21.73
N LYS A 557 -5.36 -17.73 22.70
CA LYS A 557 -3.99 -18.23 22.56
C LYS A 557 -3.46 -18.61 23.94
N PHE A 558 -3.11 -19.86 24.11
CA PHE A 558 -2.48 -20.41 25.29
C PHE A 558 -1.08 -20.86 24.96
N LYS A 559 -0.12 -20.53 25.80
CA LYS A 559 1.29 -20.91 25.66
C LYS A 559 1.75 -21.59 26.95
N PRO A 560 1.39 -22.85 27.20
CA PRO A 560 1.98 -23.62 28.28
C PRO A 560 3.44 -23.92 27.95
N LEU A 561 4.35 -23.54 28.83
CA LEU A 561 5.78 -23.70 28.69
C LEU A 561 6.38 -24.35 29.94
N TYR A 562 7.35 -25.20 29.74
CA TYR A 562 8.19 -25.72 30.80
C TYR A 562 9.56 -25.01 30.73
N SER A 563 9.94 -24.39 31.82
CA SER A 563 11.22 -23.65 31.96
C SER A 563 12.32 -24.61 32.45
N VAL A 564 13.38 -24.74 31.67
CA VAL A 564 14.43 -25.73 31.92
C VAL A 564 15.23 -25.42 33.19
N ASN A 565 15.55 -24.13 33.42
CA ASN A 565 16.38 -23.70 34.56
C ASN A 565 15.57 -23.70 35.85
N SER A 566 14.42 -23.05 35.89
CA SER A 566 13.56 -22.98 37.10
C SER A 566 12.83 -24.29 37.40
N LYS A 567 12.73 -25.21 36.41
CA LYS A 567 11.95 -26.45 36.47
C LYS A 567 10.47 -26.22 36.77
N GLU A 568 9.96 -25.04 36.42
CA GLU A 568 8.58 -24.59 36.71
C GLU A 568 7.75 -24.48 35.43
N LEU A 569 6.42 -24.55 35.60
CA LEU A 569 5.49 -24.25 34.55
C LEU A 569 5.33 -22.74 34.41
N SER A 570 5.66 -22.26 33.24
CA SER A 570 5.51 -20.85 32.89
C SER A 570 4.61 -20.71 31.64
N GLY A 571 4.31 -19.50 31.24
CA GLY A 571 3.57 -19.27 30.00
C GLY A 571 2.58 -18.11 30.06
N SER A 572 1.76 -18.02 29.01
CA SER A 572 0.76 -16.94 28.89
C SER A 572 -0.53 -17.42 28.26
N ALA A 573 -1.61 -16.75 28.61
CA ALA A 573 -2.93 -16.97 28.03
C ALA A 573 -3.56 -15.64 27.64
N ILE A 574 -4.23 -15.57 26.50
CA ILE A 574 -5.08 -14.45 26.12
C ILE A 574 -6.35 -14.96 25.47
N ILE A 575 -7.47 -14.38 25.87
CA ILE A 575 -8.78 -14.59 25.27
C ILE A 575 -9.38 -13.21 25.03
N TYR A 576 -9.78 -12.91 23.81
CA TYR A 576 -10.38 -11.62 23.51
C TYR A 576 -11.36 -11.69 22.34
N LYS A 577 -12.32 -10.75 22.34
CA LYS A 577 -13.24 -10.52 21.23
C LYS A 577 -12.96 -9.16 20.61
N THR A 578 -13.05 -9.11 19.27
CA THR A 578 -12.98 -7.89 18.46
C THR A 578 -14.36 -7.56 17.94
N LYS A 579 -14.89 -6.38 18.28
CA LYS A 579 -16.11 -5.84 17.69
C LYS A 579 -15.74 -4.78 16.66
N ASN A 580 -16.01 -5.05 15.42
CA ASN A 580 -15.85 -4.09 14.33
C ASN A 580 -17.07 -3.17 14.23
N ILE A 581 -16.86 -1.86 14.15
CA ILE A 581 -17.91 -0.85 13.97
C ILE A 581 -17.64 -0.18 12.62
N ARG A 582 -18.60 -0.31 11.70
CA ARG A 582 -18.47 0.24 10.35
C ARG A 582 -18.98 1.67 10.30
N ASN A 583 -18.40 2.49 9.41
CA ASN A 583 -18.84 3.86 9.10
C ASN A 583 -18.83 4.85 10.28
N LYS A 584 -18.03 4.58 11.32
CA LYS A 584 -17.82 5.47 12.47
C LYS A 584 -16.33 5.62 12.76
N ASP A 585 -15.97 6.71 13.38
CA ASP A 585 -14.59 6.96 13.78
C ASP A 585 -14.11 5.96 14.83
N LEU A 586 -14.96 5.60 15.80
CA LEU A 586 -14.74 4.40 16.63
C LEU A 586 -14.95 3.16 15.75
N PHE A 587 -13.86 2.62 15.20
CA PHE A 587 -13.96 1.55 14.22
C PHE A 587 -13.78 0.14 14.78
N MET A 588 -13.18 0.03 15.99
CA MET A 588 -12.87 -1.29 16.57
C MET A 588 -12.80 -1.22 18.09
N ILE A 589 -13.43 -2.18 18.75
CA ILE A 589 -13.33 -2.41 20.21
C ILE A 589 -12.77 -3.81 20.42
N ASN A 590 -11.67 -3.92 21.16
CA ASN A 590 -11.12 -5.20 21.61
C ASN A 590 -11.29 -5.30 23.13
N TYR A 591 -11.85 -6.38 23.62
CA TYR A 591 -11.97 -6.61 25.04
C TYR A 591 -11.71 -8.07 25.38
N GLY A 592 -11.12 -8.31 26.52
CA GLY A 592 -10.72 -9.66 26.89
C GLY A 592 -9.93 -9.73 28.18
N LEU A 593 -9.22 -10.84 28.28
CA LEU A 593 -8.46 -11.23 29.43
C LEU A 593 -7.07 -11.71 29.01
N TYR A 594 -6.05 -11.19 29.65
CA TYR A 594 -4.67 -11.64 29.54
C TYR A 594 -4.17 -12.18 30.86
N GLY A 595 -3.41 -13.26 30.82
CA GLY A 595 -2.70 -13.84 31.96
C GLY A 595 -1.29 -14.25 31.58
N ASN A 596 -0.36 -14.19 32.55
CA ASN A 596 1.03 -14.61 32.36
C ASN A 596 1.58 -15.16 33.69
N ILE A 597 2.41 -16.21 33.57
CA ILE A 597 3.19 -16.78 34.69
C ILE A 597 4.64 -16.82 34.21
N SER A 598 5.55 -16.25 35.00
CA SER A 598 6.99 -16.23 34.69
C SER A 598 7.83 -16.04 35.96
N SER A 599 9.01 -16.61 35.95
CA SER A 599 10.00 -16.31 36.97
C SER A 599 10.50 -14.88 36.81
N TYR A 600 10.62 -14.18 37.94
CA TYR A 600 11.18 -12.83 37.99
C TYR A 600 12.42 -12.79 38.88
N ASP A 601 12.66 -13.82 39.67
CA ASP A 601 13.84 -14.04 40.48
C ASP A 601 14.03 -15.56 40.70
N GLN A 602 15.11 -15.97 41.34
CA GLN A 602 15.42 -17.38 41.64
C GLN A 602 14.30 -17.98 42.54
N ASN A 603 13.68 -19.05 42.05
CA ASN A 603 12.56 -19.72 42.71
C ASN A 603 11.33 -18.82 42.98
N SER A 604 11.19 -17.71 42.26
CA SER A 604 10.11 -16.75 42.43
C SER A 604 9.33 -16.54 41.15
N LEU A 605 8.01 -16.81 41.22
CA LEU A 605 7.05 -16.69 40.10
C LEU A 605 6.15 -15.48 40.26
N ALA A 606 6.01 -14.68 39.22
CA ALA A 606 4.98 -13.67 39.12
C ALA A 606 3.79 -14.21 38.29
N LYS A 607 2.59 -14.04 38.82
CA LYS A 607 1.31 -14.36 38.18
C LYS A 607 0.58 -13.06 37.89
N ILE A 608 0.25 -12.84 36.65
CA ILE A 608 -0.35 -11.61 36.15
C ILE A 608 -1.73 -11.93 35.60
N TYR A 609 -2.72 -11.14 35.99
CA TYR A 609 -4.08 -11.21 35.48
C TYR A 609 -4.53 -9.81 35.05
N THR A 610 -4.97 -9.67 33.79
CA THR A 610 -5.29 -8.38 33.21
C THR A 610 -6.54 -8.44 32.34
N PRO A 611 -7.73 -8.15 32.87
CA PRO A 611 -8.86 -7.78 32.04
C PRO A 611 -8.61 -6.43 31.37
N PHE A 612 -9.02 -6.29 30.10
CA PHE A 612 -8.80 -5.07 29.33
C PHE A 612 -9.91 -4.78 28.33
N ILE A 613 -10.07 -3.50 28.01
CA ILE A 613 -10.85 -3.02 26.90
C ILE A 613 -10.07 -1.93 26.17
N ASN A 614 -10.05 -2.01 24.83
CA ASN A 614 -9.32 -1.09 23.98
C ASN A 614 -10.26 -0.54 22.89
N PHE A 615 -10.44 0.78 22.87
CA PHE A 615 -11.22 1.52 21.88
C PHE A 615 -10.26 2.11 20.85
N ASN A 616 -10.48 1.81 19.56
CA ASN A 616 -9.64 2.31 18.48
C ASN A 616 -10.46 3.22 17.56
N PHE A 617 -9.90 4.40 17.30
CA PHE A 617 -10.53 5.45 16.49
C PHE A 617 -9.65 5.79 15.30
N ARG A 618 -10.29 6.05 14.17
CA ARG A 618 -9.68 6.58 12.94
C ARG A 618 -10.66 7.49 12.23
N GLU A 619 -10.18 8.28 11.28
CA GLU A 619 -11.05 9.07 10.42
C GLU A 619 -11.77 8.15 9.41
N SER A 620 -13.09 8.00 9.57
CA SER A 620 -13.89 7.07 8.75
C SER A 620 -14.08 7.55 7.31
N SER A 621 -14.03 8.86 7.07
CA SER A 621 -14.16 9.48 5.75
C SER A 621 -12.89 9.39 4.90
N ASN A 622 -11.71 9.26 5.53
CA ASN A 622 -10.42 9.21 4.84
C ASN A 622 -9.50 8.15 5.46
N LEU A 623 -9.62 6.92 4.97
CA LEU A 623 -8.80 5.81 5.47
C LEU A 623 -7.30 5.94 5.12
N ARG A 624 -6.93 6.76 4.13
CA ARG A 624 -5.52 7.06 3.80
C ARG A 624 -4.85 7.98 4.82
N ASN A 625 -5.63 8.63 5.67
CA ASN A 625 -5.09 9.43 6.75
C ASN A 625 -4.49 8.48 7.83
N ASN A 626 -3.17 8.49 7.94
CA ASN A 626 -2.41 7.63 8.87
C ASN A 626 -2.53 8.10 10.33
N LYS A 627 -3.72 8.58 10.73
CA LYS A 627 -4.05 8.96 12.12
C LYS A 627 -4.78 7.83 12.81
N LEU A 628 -4.34 7.50 14.00
CA LEU A 628 -4.95 6.49 14.87
C LEU A 628 -4.99 7.03 16.29
N ASN A 629 -6.15 6.94 16.94
CA ASN A 629 -6.28 7.18 18.38
C ASN A 629 -6.69 5.89 19.05
N SER A 630 -6.21 5.67 20.27
CA SER A 630 -6.68 4.53 21.07
C SER A 630 -6.82 4.92 22.52
N LEU A 631 -7.87 4.39 23.15
CA LEU A 631 -8.08 4.44 24.59
C LEU A 631 -8.03 3.03 25.12
N ASN A 632 -7.03 2.73 25.94
CA ASN A 632 -6.86 1.45 26.61
C ASN A 632 -7.21 1.60 28.09
N VAL A 633 -8.11 0.76 28.57
CA VAL A 633 -8.49 0.67 29.99
C VAL A 633 -8.25 -0.75 30.43
N ARG A 634 -7.51 -0.93 31.50
CA ARG A 634 -7.20 -2.27 32.06
C ARG A 634 -7.02 -2.24 33.56
N PHE A 635 -7.24 -3.40 34.14
CA PHE A 635 -6.94 -3.67 35.54
C PHE A 635 -5.88 -4.77 35.58
N LEU A 636 -4.81 -4.55 36.31
CA LEU A 636 -3.74 -5.52 36.51
C LEU A 636 -3.77 -6.00 37.97
N LYS A 637 -3.78 -7.32 38.16
CA LYS A 637 -3.51 -7.96 39.45
C LYS A 637 -2.24 -8.77 39.33
N ILE A 638 -1.24 -8.44 40.10
CA ILE A 638 0.05 -9.12 40.17
C ILE A 638 0.17 -9.77 41.52
N SER A 639 0.41 -11.08 41.55
CA SER A 639 0.74 -11.85 42.74
C SER A 639 2.03 -12.61 42.54
N ASN A 640 2.82 -12.78 43.53
CA ASN A 640 4.07 -13.49 43.49
C ASN A 640 4.23 -14.39 44.71
N ASN A 641 5.16 -15.37 44.62
CA ASN A 641 5.47 -16.30 45.73
C ASN A 641 6.87 -16.04 46.30
N GLY A 642 7.49 -14.91 45.98
CA GLY A 642 8.81 -14.53 46.48
C GLY A 642 8.77 -13.65 47.72
N ASN A 643 9.87 -12.99 48.02
CA ASN A 643 9.97 -12.05 49.14
C ASN A 643 9.13 -10.80 48.83
N THR A 644 8.00 -10.61 49.55
CA THR A 644 7.06 -9.50 49.36
C THR A 644 7.62 -8.14 49.76
N ASP A 645 8.67 -8.10 50.54
CA ASP A 645 9.35 -6.85 50.94
C ASP A 645 10.12 -6.23 49.77
N ILE A 646 10.62 -7.08 48.87
CA ILE A 646 11.37 -6.65 47.67
C ILE A 646 10.43 -6.45 46.50
N THR A 647 9.53 -7.40 46.26
CA THR A 647 8.58 -7.39 45.16
C THR A 647 7.16 -7.56 45.68
N PRO A 648 6.45 -6.46 45.94
CA PRO A 648 5.14 -6.52 46.56
C PRO A 648 4.08 -7.13 45.63
N GLU A 649 3.04 -7.71 46.23
CA GLU A 649 1.79 -7.97 45.53
C GLU A 649 0.99 -6.67 45.38
N TYR A 650 0.42 -6.44 44.19
CA TYR A 650 -0.28 -5.18 43.92
C TYR A 650 -1.36 -5.30 42.86
N GLN A 651 -2.20 -4.28 42.84
CA GLN A 651 -3.26 -4.10 41.83
C GLN A 651 -3.15 -2.69 41.30
N ILE A 652 -3.33 -2.57 39.95
CA ILE A 652 -3.27 -1.28 39.28
C ILE A 652 -4.45 -1.17 38.34
N PHE A 653 -5.21 -0.07 38.44
CA PHE A 653 -6.11 0.38 37.40
C PHE A 653 -5.35 1.37 36.49
N ASN A 654 -5.35 1.10 35.20
CA ASN A 654 -4.58 1.87 34.22
C ASN A 654 -5.45 2.33 33.06
N VAL A 655 -5.39 3.61 32.76
CA VAL A 655 -6.05 4.25 31.61
C VAL A 655 -4.97 4.93 30.77
N LYS A 656 -4.86 4.52 29.51
CA LYS A 656 -3.89 5.09 28.56
C LYS A 656 -4.57 5.53 27.28
N TYR A 657 -4.46 6.83 26.99
CA TYR A 657 -4.88 7.39 25.71
C TYR A 657 -3.66 7.64 24.83
N MET A 658 -3.74 7.26 23.57
CA MET A 658 -2.69 7.45 22.57
C MET A 658 -3.25 8.13 21.33
N ASN A 659 -2.50 9.10 20.79
CA ASN A 659 -2.71 9.70 19.48
C ASN A 659 -1.47 9.45 18.63
N LEU A 660 -1.67 8.92 17.45
CA LEU A 660 -0.61 8.58 16.51
C LEU A 660 -0.93 9.17 15.13
N LYS A 661 0.00 9.94 14.59
CA LYS A 661 0.06 10.29 13.16
C LYS A 661 1.34 9.71 12.59
N SER A 662 1.23 8.58 11.92
CA SER A 662 2.37 7.87 11.35
C SER A 662 2.67 8.33 9.94
N GLY A 663 3.93 8.61 9.63
CA GLY A 663 4.40 9.01 8.31
C GLY A 663 5.89 8.83 8.15
N VAL A 664 6.36 8.79 6.90
CA VAL A 664 7.80 8.66 6.59
C VAL A 664 8.53 10.01 6.62
N ILE A 665 7.81 11.10 6.42
CA ILE A 665 8.34 12.47 6.42
C ILE A 665 8.17 13.09 7.80
N ASP A 666 6.95 13.04 8.31
CA ASP A 666 6.55 13.56 9.61
C ASP A 666 5.88 12.41 10.40
N HIS A 667 6.38 12.17 11.61
CA HIS A 667 5.80 11.23 12.56
C HIS A 667 5.55 11.95 13.87
N LYS A 668 4.35 11.80 14.41
CA LYS A 668 3.95 12.36 15.71
C LYS A 668 3.21 11.30 16.49
N LYS A 669 3.60 11.10 17.73
CA LYS A 669 2.92 10.21 18.66
C LYS A 669 2.94 10.83 20.02
N TRP A 670 1.82 10.81 20.72
CA TRP A 670 1.79 11.17 22.13
C TRP A 670 0.83 10.26 22.88
N PHE A 671 1.09 10.09 24.14
CA PHE A 671 0.19 9.38 25.04
C PHE A 671 0.12 10.05 26.39
N LEU A 672 -1.03 9.91 27.02
CA LEU A 672 -1.31 10.21 28.42
C LEU A 672 -1.62 8.89 29.10
N ASP A 673 -0.91 8.60 30.21
CA ASP A 673 -1.01 7.35 30.96
C ASP A 673 -1.29 7.68 32.40
N TYR A 674 -2.42 7.21 32.94
CA TYR A 674 -2.83 7.34 34.30
C TYR A 674 -2.88 5.97 35.00
N GLN A 675 -2.30 5.87 36.18
CA GLN A 675 -2.23 4.65 36.96
C GLN A 675 -2.61 4.95 38.37
N ILE A 676 -3.46 4.11 38.95
CA ILE A 676 -3.87 4.16 40.35
C ILE A 676 -3.77 2.79 40.99
N SER A 677 -3.19 2.76 42.21
CA SER A 677 -3.02 1.62 43.06
C SER A 677 -3.39 2.01 44.47
N LYS A 678 -3.47 1.04 45.41
CA LYS A 678 -3.69 1.31 46.84
C LYS A 678 -2.64 2.29 47.40
N ASN A 679 -1.41 2.21 46.95
CA ASN A 679 -0.26 2.88 47.51
C ASN A 679 0.25 4.07 46.73
N PHE A 680 -0.18 4.21 45.45
CA PHE A 680 0.22 5.34 44.63
C PHE A 680 -0.83 5.70 43.58
N SER A 681 -0.74 6.93 43.11
CA SER A 681 -1.41 7.41 41.91
C SER A 681 -0.43 8.27 41.14
N LYS A 682 -0.25 7.95 39.85
CA LYS A 682 0.67 8.70 39.00
C LYS A 682 0.14 8.90 37.59
N ILE A 683 0.60 9.99 36.97
CA ILE A 683 0.27 10.36 35.61
C ILE A 683 1.57 10.57 34.84
N SER A 684 1.60 10.14 33.56
CA SER A 684 2.71 10.47 32.68
C SER A 684 2.22 10.88 31.31
N PHE A 685 3.01 11.75 30.69
CA PHE A 685 2.83 12.21 29.33
C PHE A 685 4.10 11.96 28.52
N SER A 686 3.95 11.47 27.28
CA SER A 686 5.06 11.37 26.33
C SER A 686 4.66 11.91 24.99
N TYR A 687 5.58 12.62 24.37
CA TYR A 687 5.43 13.17 23.01
C TYR A 687 6.65 12.82 22.19
N GLU A 688 6.44 12.17 21.02
CA GLU A 688 7.48 11.80 20.06
C GLU A 688 7.24 12.55 18.75
N PHE A 689 8.27 13.18 18.24
CA PHE A 689 8.28 13.88 16.96
C PHE A 689 9.48 13.47 16.13
N ARG A 690 9.26 13.11 14.87
CA ARG A 690 10.32 12.85 13.90
C ARG A 690 10.05 13.62 12.63
N LYS A 691 11.11 14.16 12.06
CA LYS A 691 11.09 14.89 10.80
C LYS A 691 12.24 14.47 9.91
N LEU A 692 11.89 14.06 8.68
CA LEU A 692 12.85 13.81 7.62
C LEU A 692 13.01 15.09 6.78
N PHE A 693 14.25 15.60 6.69
CA PHE A 693 14.58 16.76 5.87
C PHE A 693 14.91 16.37 4.42
N LYS A 694 14.92 17.35 3.52
CA LYS A 694 15.21 17.18 2.08
C LYS A 694 16.58 16.54 1.78
N ASN A 695 17.56 16.77 2.64
CA ASN A 695 18.92 16.25 2.55
C ASN A 695 19.06 14.84 3.15
N ASN A 696 17.94 14.14 3.39
CA ASN A 696 17.86 12.83 4.04
C ASN A 696 18.41 12.83 5.49
N ARG A 697 18.52 13.98 6.13
CA ARG A 697 18.79 14.06 7.57
C ARG A 697 17.47 13.96 8.34
N GLU A 698 17.53 13.35 9.50
CA GLU A 698 16.41 13.13 10.39
C GLU A 698 16.63 13.86 11.70
N LEU A 699 15.59 14.46 12.24
CA LEU A 699 15.53 14.99 13.59
C LEU A 699 14.48 14.21 14.36
N ASN A 700 14.87 13.65 15.51
CA ASN A 700 13.99 12.98 16.45
C ASN A 700 14.00 13.76 17.77
N ILE A 701 12.81 14.00 18.30
CA ILE A 701 12.58 14.66 19.59
C ILE A 701 11.61 13.77 20.36
N ARG A 702 11.94 13.45 21.61
CA ARG A 702 11.02 12.79 22.52
C ARG A 702 11.02 13.56 23.84
N LEU A 703 9.82 13.90 24.31
CA LEU A 703 9.57 14.48 25.64
C LEU A 703 8.90 13.43 26.49
N PHE A 704 9.26 13.33 27.74
CA PHE A 704 8.57 12.55 28.74
C PHE A 704 8.45 13.35 30.02
N THR A 705 7.28 13.34 30.65
CA THR A 705 7.05 13.93 31.96
C THR A 705 6.18 13.01 32.77
N GLY A 706 6.60 12.72 33.99
CA GLY A 706 5.89 11.89 34.93
C GLY A 706 5.78 12.56 36.31
N TYR A 707 4.62 12.41 36.93
CA TYR A 707 4.34 12.99 38.26
C TYR A 707 3.53 12.02 39.13
N PHE A 708 3.95 11.86 40.37
CA PHE A 708 3.17 11.16 41.38
C PHE A 708 2.16 12.11 42.04
N ILE A 709 0.89 11.88 41.79
CA ILE A 709 -0.20 12.61 42.48
C ILE A 709 -0.21 12.24 43.96
N SER A 710 -0.02 10.95 44.24
CA SER A 710 0.17 10.44 45.60
C SER A 710 1.16 9.28 45.55
N ASN A 711 2.02 9.17 46.57
CA ASN A 711 2.94 8.05 46.73
C ASN A 711 3.16 7.80 48.22
N LYS A 712 2.67 6.65 48.66
CA LYS A 712 2.83 6.15 50.05
C LYS A 712 4.02 5.20 50.21
N ASN A 713 4.65 4.79 49.11
CA ASN A 713 5.79 3.87 49.04
C ASN A 713 7.12 4.59 48.91
N SER A 714 7.34 5.68 49.68
CA SER A 714 8.53 6.51 49.52
C SER A 714 9.85 5.78 49.82
N ASN A 715 9.82 4.65 50.50
CA ASN A 715 11.00 3.86 50.88
C ASN A 715 11.36 2.74 49.92
N ASN A 716 10.57 2.49 48.89
CA ASN A 716 10.78 1.46 47.87
C ASN A 716 10.70 2.09 46.47
N ASP A 717 11.69 1.82 45.63
CA ASP A 717 11.82 2.39 44.27
C ASP A 717 11.11 1.56 43.18
N TYR A 718 10.41 0.50 43.53
CA TYR A 718 9.82 -0.45 42.59
C TYR A 718 8.81 0.17 41.64
N PHE A 719 8.04 1.18 42.07
CA PHE A 719 7.07 1.88 41.23
C PHE A 719 7.57 3.23 40.70
N ASP A 720 8.83 3.59 40.99
CA ASP A 720 9.40 4.88 40.63
C ASP A 720 9.54 5.05 39.12
N PHE A 721 9.53 6.29 38.69
CA PHE A 721 10.00 6.62 37.35
C PHE A 721 11.50 6.43 37.24
N SER A 722 11.98 6.00 36.07
CA SER A 722 13.41 5.81 35.82
C SER A 722 13.89 6.57 34.61
N LEU A 723 15.14 7.02 34.66
CA LEU A 723 15.83 7.68 33.53
C LEU A 723 16.23 6.69 32.45
N ASP A 724 16.81 5.56 32.82
CA ASP A 724 17.49 4.65 31.91
C ASP A 724 16.82 3.27 31.78
N ARG A 725 16.32 2.72 32.87
CA ARG A 725 15.76 1.36 32.90
C ARG A 725 14.56 1.28 33.83
N PRO A 726 13.33 1.37 33.29
CA PRO A 726 12.12 1.23 34.09
C PRO A 726 12.03 -0.19 34.68
N THR A 727 11.43 -0.31 35.86
CA THR A 727 11.18 -1.61 36.50
C THR A 727 10.17 -2.46 35.73
N ASP A 728 9.37 -1.84 34.87
CA ASP A 728 8.33 -2.49 34.07
C ASP A 728 7.39 -3.38 34.91
N TYR A 729 6.97 -2.86 36.05
CA TYR A 729 6.03 -3.54 36.95
C TYR A 729 4.64 -3.79 36.35
N LEU A 730 4.31 -3.18 35.19
CA LEU A 730 3.11 -3.50 34.41
C LEU A 730 3.31 -4.71 33.49
N TYR A 731 4.53 -5.19 33.33
CA TYR A 731 4.91 -6.29 32.43
C TYR A 731 4.53 -6.01 30.97
N ASP A 732 4.68 -4.75 30.55
CA ASP A 732 4.35 -4.31 29.20
C ASP A 732 5.43 -4.60 28.18
N TYR A 733 6.68 -4.73 28.62
CA TYR A 733 7.84 -4.85 27.76
C TYR A 733 8.38 -6.28 27.70
N ASN A 734 8.58 -6.76 26.51
CA ASN A 734 9.20 -8.07 26.25
C ASN A 734 10.57 -7.86 25.60
N TYR A 735 11.63 -7.93 26.43
CA TYR A 735 13.00 -7.80 25.99
C TYR A 735 13.93 -8.68 26.83
N TYR A 736 15.03 -9.13 26.21
CA TYR A 736 16.08 -9.82 26.95
C TYR A 736 16.82 -8.82 27.86
N GLY A 737 17.39 -9.29 28.94
CA GLY A 737 18.08 -8.43 29.91
C GLY A 737 17.19 -7.66 30.86
N ARG A 738 15.87 -7.90 30.86
CA ARG A 738 14.96 -7.32 31.85
C ARG A 738 15.34 -7.72 33.30
N SER A 739 15.74 -8.96 33.45
CA SER A 739 16.13 -9.59 34.73
C SER A 739 17.64 -9.58 35.01
N GLU A 740 18.47 -9.19 34.01
CA GLU A 740 19.90 -9.23 34.11
C GLU A 740 20.49 -7.87 34.53
N ASN A 741 21.38 -7.86 35.51
CA ASN A 741 22.10 -6.66 35.96
C ASN A 741 23.47 -6.50 35.27
N ASN A 742 24.01 -7.58 34.76
CA ASN A 742 25.33 -7.64 34.08
C ASN A 742 25.24 -8.56 32.85
N GLY A 743 26.33 -8.64 32.07
CA GLY A 743 26.41 -9.43 30.86
C GLY A 743 25.74 -8.79 29.64
N PHE A 744 25.85 -9.43 28.48
CA PHE A 744 25.45 -8.90 27.19
C PHE A 744 23.97 -8.47 27.15
N PHE A 745 23.06 -9.29 27.63
CA PHE A 745 21.63 -8.95 27.60
C PHE A 745 21.27 -7.77 28.50
N SER A 746 22.03 -7.51 29.58
CA SER A 746 21.81 -6.35 30.45
C SER A 746 22.01 -5.01 29.69
N GLN A 747 22.68 -5.04 28.54
CA GLN A 747 22.93 -3.89 27.68
C GLN A 747 21.73 -3.56 26.79
N GLN A 748 20.74 -4.48 26.67
CA GLN A 748 19.52 -4.18 25.94
C GLN A 748 18.69 -3.14 26.68
N ILE A 749 18.18 -2.16 25.93
CA ILE A 749 17.31 -1.11 26.45
C ILE A 749 15.99 -1.06 25.69
N ILE A 750 15.02 -0.40 26.33
CA ILE A 750 13.78 0.03 25.70
C ILE A 750 13.68 1.55 25.84
N MET A 751 13.05 2.20 24.86
CA MET A 751 12.79 3.65 24.89
C MET A 751 11.52 3.91 25.68
N ALA A 752 11.59 3.81 26.99
CA ALA A 752 10.49 4.05 27.91
C ALA A 752 10.88 5.11 28.95
N GLU A 753 9.90 5.74 29.58
CA GLU A 753 10.08 6.77 30.61
C GLU A 753 11.16 7.79 30.23
N GLY A 754 12.23 7.96 31.04
CA GLY A 754 13.33 8.92 30.79
C GLY A 754 14.10 8.71 29.48
N GLY A 755 14.30 7.46 29.05
CA GLY A 755 14.91 7.12 27.76
C GLY A 755 16.41 7.39 27.63
N PHE A 756 17.15 7.49 28.74
CA PHE A 756 18.60 7.65 28.77
C PHE A 756 19.31 6.37 28.35
N LYS A 757 20.47 6.50 27.74
CA LYS A 757 21.27 5.36 27.24
C LYS A 757 22.41 5.00 28.21
N SER A 758 22.91 5.95 29.01
CA SER A 758 23.86 5.66 30.06
C SER A 758 23.18 5.23 31.37
N LYS A 759 23.74 4.26 32.06
CA LYS A 759 23.33 3.90 33.44
C LYS A 759 23.81 5.01 34.39
N LEU A 760 22.90 5.83 34.90
CA LEU A 760 23.21 6.94 35.79
C LEU A 760 23.15 6.51 37.26
N ILE A 761 23.89 7.23 38.11
CA ILE A 761 23.82 7.09 39.56
C ILE A 761 22.45 7.64 40.02
N ASN A 762 21.71 6.87 40.83
CA ASN A 762 20.37 7.21 41.33
C ASN A 762 19.40 7.64 40.19
N PRO A 763 19.09 6.76 39.23
CA PRO A 763 18.31 7.10 38.05
C PRO A 763 16.82 7.26 38.27
N ARG A 764 16.31 7.06 39.49
CA ARG A 764 14.90 6.93 39.82
C ARG A 764 14.33 8.16 40.51
N SER A 765 13.04 8.37 40.33
CA SER A 765 12.26 9.43 40.96
C SER A 765 10.90 8.92 41.45
N ASN A 766 10.62 9.16 42.71
CA ASN A 766 9.34 8.84 43.34
C ASN A 766 8.39 10.06 43.49
N ASN A 767 8.71 11.17 42.84
CA ASN A 767 7.90 12.39 42.82
C ASN A 767 7.68 12.92 41.39
N PHE A 768 8.73 13.46 40.76
CA PHE A 768 8.64 14.13 39.45
C PHE A 768 9.85 13.81 38.59
N ILE A 769 9.61 13.55 37.30
CA ILE A 769 10.62 13.41 36.27
C ILE A 769 10.19 14.14 34.99
N SER A 770 11.09 14.84 34.34
CA SER A 770 10.90 15.37 32.99
C SER A 770 12.18 15.22 32.19
N THR A 771 12.06 14.69 30.98
CA THR A 771 13.21 14.43 30.09
C THR A 771 12.93 14.85 28.66
N ILE A 772 14.01 15.24 27.96
CA ILE A 772 14.01 15.46 26.53
C ILE A 772 15.14 14.62 25.91
N ASN A 773 14.77 13.78 24.93
CA ASN A 773 15.72 12.98 24.16
C ASN A 773 15.76 13.56 22.73
N LEU A 774 16.93 13.96 22.29
CA LEU A 774 17.18 14.56 20.98
C LEU A 774 18.11 13.66 20.19
N SER A 775 17.86 13.47 18.90
CA SER A 775 18.85 12.88 18.01
C SER A 775 18.72 13.42 16.59
N THR A 776 19.87 13.56 15.92
CA THR A 776 19.93 14.05 14.54
C THR A 776 20.96 13.31 13.74
N THR A 777 20.69 13.12 12.45
CA THR A 777 21.60 12.42 11.54
C THR A 777 22.88 13.21 11.33
N LEU A 778 24.02 12.60 11.61
CA LEU A 778 25.35 13.06 11.23
C LEU A 778 25.70 12.61 9.80
N TRP A 779 25.65 11.30 9.57
CA TRP A 779 25.99 10.69 8.29
C TRP A 779 25.30 9.35 8.10
N LYS A 780 24.54 9.19 7.01
CA LYS A 780 23.78 7.96 6.71
C LYS A 780 22.96 7.46 7.92
N ASN A 781 23.37 6.32 8.48
CA ASN A 781 22.71 5.65 9.62
C ASN A 781 23.33 6.04 10.98
N LEU A 782 24.29 6.94 11.00
CA LEU A 782 24.88 7.45 12.23
C LEU A 782 24.17 8.74 12.67
N LEU A 783 23.69 8.76 13.89
CA LEU A 783 23.05 9.92 14.53
C LEU A 783 23.82 10.32 15.78
N PHE A 784 23.89 11.61 16.06
CA PHE A 784 24.27 12.12 17.36
C PHE A 784 23.04 12.21 18.22
N TYR A 785 23.16 11.85 19.51
CA TYR A 785 22.05 11.99 20.46
C TYR A 785 22.50 12.74 21.72
N VAL A 786 21.54 13.44 22.33
CA VAL A 786 21.65 14.12 23.62
C VAL A 786 20.36 13.89 24.39
N ASP A 787 20.47 13.45 25.63
CA ASP A 787 19.37 13.32 26.57
C ASP A 787 19.60 14.29 27.74
N LEU A 788 18.56 15.03 28.08
CA LEU A 788 18.55 15.97 29.20
C LEU A 788 17.37 15.60 30.11
N GLY A 789 17.57 15.67 31.42
CA GLY A 789 16.54 15.34 32.37
C GLY A 789 16.60 16.16 33.66
N VAL A 790 15.44 16.29 34.27
CA VAL A 790 15.25 16.86 35.60
C VAL A 790 14.42 15.87 36.39
N LEU A 791 14.86 15.53 37.56
CA LEU A 791 14.13 14.66 38.47
C LEU A 791 14.14 15.19 39.90
N ASN A 792 13.09 14.89 40.63
CA ASN A 792 12.94 15.23 42.03
C ASN A 792 12.46 13.97 42.81
N SER A 793 13.06 13.73 43.97
CA SER A 793 12.63 12.66 44.89
C SER A 793 12.10 13.28 46.19
N LYS A 794 11.03 12.72 46.71
CA LYS A 794 10.47 13.15 47.99
C LYS A 794 11.43 13.01 49.18
N ILE A 795 12.40 12.11 49.09
CA ILE A 795 13.39 11.90 50.13
C ILE A 795 14.33 13.10 50.27
N ASN A 796 14.82 13.63 49.17
CA ASN A 796 15.79 14.72 49.16
C ASN A 796 15.17 16.09 48.87
N ASN A 797 13.93 16.14 48.49
CA ASN A 797 13.14 17.34 48.08
C ASN A 797 13.88 18.37 47.20
N SER A 798 14.91 17.92 46.48
CA SER A 798 15.74 18.76 45.63
C SER A 798 15.62 18.34 44.15
N PHE A 799 15.65 19.29 43.22
CA PHE A 799 15.72 19.02 41.82
C PHE A 799 17.17 18.72 41.41
N ARG A 800 17.34 17.64 40.66
CA ARG A 800 18.61 17.24 40.09
C ARG A 800 18.50 17.24 38.56
N THR A 801 19.47 17.90 37.91
CA THR A 801 19.61 17.88 36.46
C THR A 801 20.59 16.80 36.05
N VAL A 802 20.31 16.10 34.96
CA VAL A 802 21.16 15.04 34.42
C VAL A 802 21.21 15.12 32.92
N PHE A 803 22.30 14.61 32.33
CA PHE A 803 22.43 14.54 30.88
C PHE A 803 23.14 13.26 30.44
N ASP A 804 22.98 12.93 29.18
CA ASP A 804 23.66 11.83 28.47
C ASP A 804 23.82 12.21 27.00
N SER A 805 24.93 11.77 26.38
CA SER A 805 25.19 12.06 24.98
C SER A 805 26.10 11.01 24.34
N GLY A 806 25.96 10.80 23.04
CA GLY A 806 26.71 9.80 22.31
C GLY A 806 26.35 9.66 20.85
N ILE A 807 26.76 8.56 20.27
CA ILE A 807 26.46 8.17 18.89
C ILE A 807 25.44 7.02 18.89
N ARG A 808 24.45 7.14 18.02
CA ARG A 808 23.46 6.11 17.73
C ARG A 808 23.69 5.59 16.31
N PHE A 809 23.86 4.29 16.18
CA PHE A 809 23.85 3.61 14.90
C PHE A 809 22.46 3.02 14.67
N ASN A 810 21.75 3.54 13.66
CA ASN A 810 20.37 3.20 13.36
C ASN A 810 20.32 2.24 12.15
N ILE A 811 20.06 0.97 12.38
CA ILE A 811 19.86 -0.02 11.31
C ILE A 811 18.41 0.01 10.84
N ILE A 812 17.47 -0.12 11.79
CA ILE A 812 16.03 0.05 11.60
C ILE A 812 15.49 0.79 12.81
N ALA A 813 15.07 2.03 12.62
CA ALA A 813 14.59 2.90 13.69
C ALA A 813 13.56 2.21 14.59
N ASP A 814 13.76 2.30 15.91
CA ASP A 814 12.94 1.71 16.98
C ASP A 814 12.98 0.17 17.06
N TYR A 815 13.76 -0.52 16.21
CA TYR A 815 13.78 -1.99 16.19
C TYR A 815 15.20 -2.58 16.25
N PHE A 816 16.15 -1.97 15.55
CA PHE A 816 17.55 -2.40 15.57
C PHE A 816 18.47 -1.19 15.64
N GLU A 817 18.92 -0.87 16.84
CA GLU A 817 19.74 0.31 17.12
C GLU A 817 20.85 -0.03 18.10
N ILE A 818 22.00 0.63 17.94
CA ILE A 818 23.15 0.50 18.85
C ILE A 818 23.52 1.92 19.29
N TYR A 819 23.79 2.07 20.57
CA TYR A 819 24.14 3.32 21.21
C TYR A 819 25.52 3.24 21.85
N PHE A 820 26.35 4.23 21.56
CA PHE A 820 27.71 4.41 22.06
C PHE A 820 27.73 5.67 22.92
N PRO A 821 27.52 5.57 24.26
CA PRO A 821 27.60 6.72 25.16
C PRO A 821 29.00 7.31 25.16
N ILE A 822 29.08 8.64 25.05
CA ILE A 822 30.35 9.38 25.07
C ILE A 822 30.56 10.10 26.39
N LYS A 823 29.55 10.89 26.80
CA LYS A 823 29.63 11.68 28.03
C LYS A 823 28.25 11.71 28.68
N SER A 824 28.23 11.54 30.00
CA SER A 824 27.03 11.64 30.82
C SER A 824 27.28 12.41 32.11
N SER A 825 26.29 12.53 32.97
CA SER A 825 26.43 13.08 34.33
C SER A 825 27.40 12.28 35.19
N ASN A 826 27.78 11.06 34.79
CA ASN A 826 28.81 10.27 35.47
C ASN A 826 30.25 10.63 35.00
N GLY A 827 30.40 11.47 33.97
CA GLY A 827 31.68 11.83 33.35
C GLY A 827 31.82 11.33 31.90
N LEU A 828 33.09 11.10 31.48
CA LEU A 828 33.40 10.59 30.14
C LEU A 828 33.28 9.07 30.11
N GLU A 829 32.17 8.58 29.55
CA GLU A 829 31.84 7.16 29.46
C GLU A 829 32.84 6.36 28.62
N ILE A 830 33.38 6.97 27.55
CA ILE A 830 34.37 6.33 26.65
C ILE A 830 35.76 6.07 27.36
N LYS A 831 36.00 6.71 28.47
CA LYS A 831 37.23 6.48 29.27
C LYS A 831 37.04 5.41 30.36
N SER A 832 35.84 4.86 30.48
CA SER A 832 35.58 3.79 31.47
C SER A 832 36.36 2.54 31.10
N PRO A 833 37.01 1.86 32.05
CA PRO A 833 37.76 0.63 31.79
C PRO A 833 36.91 -0.48 31.16
N ASN A 834 35.59 -0.49 31.42
CA ASN A 834 34.66 -1.45 30.89
C ASN A 834 33.67 -0.78 29.87
N TYR A 835 34.18 -0.03 28.92
CA TYR A 835 33.34 0.70 27.97
C TYR A 835 32.46 -0.22 27.13
N ASN A 836 32.91 -1.43 26.80
CA ASN A 836 32.12 -2.45 26.10
C ASN A 836 30.78 -2.75 26.81
N GLU A 837 30.72 -2.69 28.14
CA GLU A 837 29.50 -2.89 28.93
C GLU A 837 28.61 -1.64 28.98
N LYS A 838 29.14 -0.50 28.58
CA LYS A 838 28.40 0.77 28.47
C LYS A 838 27.66 0.90 27.16
N ILE A 839 28.06 0.15 26.11
CA ILE A 839 27.36 0.10 24.82
C ILE A 839 25.96 -0.48 25.05
N ARG A 840 24.96 0.19 24.52
CA ARG A 840 23.56 -0.22 24.67
C ARG A 840 23.00 -0.57 23.31
N PHE A 841 22.04 -1.51 23.29
CA PHE A 841 21.33 -1.83 22.05
C PHE A 841 19.84 -1.96 22.29
N LEU A 842 19.08 -1.68 21.24
CA LEU A 842 17.66 -1.96 21.13
C LEU A 842 17.50 -2.99 20.03
N PHE A 843 16.86 -4.12 20.35
CA PHE A 843 16.62 -5.20 19.40
C PHE A 843 15.26 -5.83 19.63
N THR A 844 14.46 -6.02 18.56
CA THR A 844 13.17 -6.69 18.66
C THR A 844 13.23 -8.07 18.01
N PHE A 845 12.69 -9.05 18.72
CA PHE A 845 12.58 -10.44 18.27
C PHE A 845 11.15 -10.83 17.85
N GLU A 846 10.18 -9.92 17.96
CA GLU A 846 8.77 -10.23 17.66
C GLU A 846 8.48 -10.18 16.16
N PRO A 847 8.23 -11.33 15.48
CA PRO A 847 7.95 -11.37 14.05
C PRO A 847 6.73 -10.54 13.63
N ASP A 848 5.69 -10.47 14.48
CA ASP A 848 4.48 -9.71 14.18
C ASP A 848 4.75 -8.19 14.13
N VAL A 849 5.67 -7.70 14.94
CA VAL A 849 6.11 -6.30 14.95
C VAL A 849 6.89 -6.00 13.68
N LEU A 850 7.86 -6.86 13.32
CA LEU A 850 8.63 -6.73 12.09
C LEU A 850 7.75 -6.79 10.84
N LEU A 851 6.81 -7.73 10.78
CA LEU A 851 5.83 -7.81 9.69
C LEU A 851 4.96 -6.55 9.60
N GLY A 852 4.69 -5.89 10.73
CA GLY A 852 3.98 -4.60 10.76
C GLY A 852 4.67 -3.52 9.94
N LEU A 853 6.02 -3.49 9.92
CA LEU A 853 6.80 -2.54 9.10
C LEU A 853 6.53 -2.70 7.61
N PHE A 854 6.37 -3.93 7.13
CA PHE A 854 6.06 -4.19 5.72
C PHE A 854 4.61 -3.88 5.40
N ARG A 855 3.69 -4.16 6.33
CA ARG A 855 2.25 -3.95 6.13
C ARG A 855 1.83 -2.50 6.11
N ARG A 856 2.49 -1.60 6.84
CA ARG A 856 2.13 -0.17 6.96
C ARG A 856 2.01 0.59 5.63
N LYS A 857 2.59 0.05 4.55
CA LYS A 857 2.48 0.63 3.20
C LYS A 857 1.15 0.29 2.51
N TRP A 858 0.44 -0.69 3.02
CA TRP A 858 -0.71 -1.27 2.35
C TRP A 858 -2.04 -0.85 2.98
N TYR A 859 -2.06 -0.66 4.30
CA TYR A 859 -3.27 -0.29 5.03
C TYR A 859 -2.97 0.34 6.39
#